data_8025309bdd94c6243718583341b57aa0
#
_entry.id   8025309bdd94c6243718583341b57aa0
#
_cell.length_a   1.000
_cell.length_b   1.000
_cell.length_c   1.000
_cell.angle_alpha   90.00
_cell.angle_beta   90.00
_cell.angle_gamma   90.00
#
_symmetry.space_group_name_H-M   'P 1'
#
loop_
_entity.id
_entity.type
_entity.pdbx_description
1 polymer ?
#
loop_
_entity_poly.entity_id
_entity_poly.type
_entity_poly.pdbx_seq_one_letter_code
_entity_poly.pdbx_strand_id
1 'polypeptide(L)'
;MVNNPRYLGALAATAITALFVACATSPTATHSPAVAPAAFQYPASARSEVVDNYHGVSVPDPYRWFEDPAAQATRDWVSAQNALAQPYLERLPQRAWLGQRLKQLWNYERFGVPVREGGKYFFMRNDGTQDQSVLYVADALDATARVLVDPNGKRDDATIALSQWVPSPDGNLLAYALSDGGTDWNTWHFRRVADGTDLPVILKFSKFYTVSWSRDSSGVYYSRYPLKPGEKLEEAERGDDAGRPDVYFHRLADAQSADRLVYKVSDHPTRVPSGQVTEDGRYLLIGLFDGYETNGMLVQDLRDPAAKAQPLFTAWDALYIFIGSNGDELYFQTTNNAPRGRVIAVDARNPVPARWRTIVPHGDIAIANAIYIGGRVVVEYSRDARSVVRLFDVNGTQAGEVKLPGIGTATAFQGTGKNPEAFFSYSDYLSPTRIMRLDVATNSVTEFRTPKVPADFSPFVTEQVFFPSKDGTRVPMFITRRKDAPRDGNRPVMLYGYGGFNVTLSPAFSPAIQSWLEMGGVYAVANLRGGGEYGEEWHLAGTRLKKQNVFDDFIAAAEFLVREKYTSPKRLAILGRSNGGLLVGAALTQRPDLFGAALPGVGVMDMLRYHTASANARQWSSDYGISEDAEEFKALRAYSPVHNIKPGTCYPPTLVTTADRDDRVVPWHSYKFAAELQREQACANPVLIRVETRAGHGAGKPVWMVIEDIADQFGFVANALGMPAPAG
;
A
#
# COMPACT_ATOMS: atom_id res chain seq x y z
N MET A 1 37.65 -25.87 -44.59
CA MET A 1 38.31 -25.45 -45.82
C MET A 1 38.64 -23.96 -45.58
N VAL A 2 39.86 -23.59 -45.19
CA VAL A 2 40.97 -23.18 -46.08
C VAL A 2 40.58 -21.88 -46.78
N ASN A 3 41.20 -20.67 -46.61
CA ASN A 3 42.57 -20.30 -46.23
C ASN A 3 42.66 -18.77 -46.07
N ASN A 4 43.54 -18.32 -45.19
CA ASN A 4 44.30 -17.08 -45.19
C ASN A 4 45.28 -17.06 -46.38
N PRO A 5 46.03 -16.01 -46.81
CA PRO A 5 46.90 -15.19 -45.96
C PRO A 5 47.30 -13.75 -46.49
N ARG A 6 47.89 -12.94 -45.57
CA ARG A 6 49.17 -12.21 -45.59
C ARG A 6 49.62 -11.29 -46.76
N TYR A 7 50.17 -10.08 -46.47
CA TYR A 7 51.58 -9.59 -46.48
C TYR A 7 51.57 -8.04 -46.33
N LEU A 8 52.23 -7.43 -45.39
CA LEU A 8 53.63 -7.04 -45.25
C LEU A 8 54.10 -5.85 -46.11
N GLY A 9 54.56 -4.80 -45.42
CA GLY A 9 55.81 -4.08 -45.65
C GLY A 9 55.60 -2.66 -46.22
N ALA A 10 56.31 -1.63 -45.95
CA ALA A 10 57.58 -1.39 -45.26
C ALA A 10 57.81 0.14 -45.10
N LEU A 11 58.54 0.50 -44.12
CA LEU A 11 59.33 1.68 -43.85
C LEU A 11 59.78 2.60 -45.03
N ALA A 12 59.67 3.93 -44.77
CA ALA A 12 60.82 4.83 -45.14
C ALA A 12 60.78 6.11 -44.25
N ALA A 13 61.92 6.43 -43.69
CA ALA A 13 62.26 7.58 -42.85
C ALA A 13 62.81 8.76 -43.67
N THR A 14 62.93 9.87 -42.99
CA THR A 14 63.77 11.10 -43.26
C THR A 14 62.90 12.31 -43.68
N ALA A 15 63.01 13.53 -43.17
CA ALA A 15 64.14 14.28 -42.56
C ALA A 15 63.66 15.53 -41.84
N ILE A 16 64.41 16.00 -40.91
CA ILE A 16 64.34 17.16 -40.03
C ILE A 16 64.24 18.46 -40.81
N THR A 17 63.42 19.41 -40.40
CA THR A 17 63.69 20.84 -40.51
C THR A 17 63.16 21.58 -39.30
N ALA A 18 64.04 22.15 -38.51
CA ALA A 18 63.69 22.96 -37.33
C ALA A 18 63.28 24.38 -37.78
N LEU A 19 62.24 24.88 -37.28
CA LEU A 19 61.91 26.31 -37.23
C LEU A 19 61.55 26.70 -35.80
N PHE A 20 62.36 27.55 -35.24
CA PHE A 20 62.14 28.27 -33.98
C PHE A 20 60.93 29.21 -34.14
N VAL A 21 59.92 29.06 -33.35
CA VAL A 21 58.91 30.08 -33.12
C VAL A 21 58.72 30.24 -31.61
N ALA A 22 58.75 31.49 -31.18
CA ALA A 22 58.75 31.96 -29.82
C ALA A 22 57.67 31.38 -28.87
N CYS A 23 58.09 31.05 -27.67
CA CYS A 23 57.26 30.78 -26.52
C CYS A 23 56.45 32.02 -26.14
N ALA A 24 55.14 31.98 -26.36
CA ALA A 24 54.16 32.78 -25.60
C ALA A 24 53.70 31.92 -24.45
N THR A 25 54.08 32.25 -23.24
CA THR A 25 53.60 31.62 -21.99
C THR A 25 52.15 31.98 -21.76
N SER A 26 51.21 31.03 -21.99
CA SER A 26 49.85 31.11 -21.49
C SER A 26 49.86 30.86 -19.97
N PRO A 27 49.12 31.63 -19.18
CA PRO A 27 49.04 31.38 -17.74
C PRO A 27 48.34 30.04 -17.49
N THR A 28 49.04 29.14 -16.79
CA THR A 28 48.47 27.91 -16.21
C THR A 28 47.31 28.31 -15.28
N ALA A 29 46.10 27.97 -15.69
CA ALA A 29 44.97 28.01 -14.78
C ALA A 29 45.23 27.01 -13.64
N THR A 30 45.55 27.56 -12.47
CA THR A 30 45.59 26.82 -11.23
C THR A 30 44.17 26.31 -10.96
N HIS A 31 43.93 25.02 -11.23
CA HIS A 31 42.76 24.35 -10.68
C HIS A 31 42.86 24.42 -9.15
N SER A 32 42.10 25.31 -8.54
CA SER A 32 41.80 25.20 -7.11
C SER A 32 41.26 23.79 -6.87
N PRO A 33 41.76 23.04 -5.88
CA PRO A 33 41.19 21.76 -5.53
C PRO A 33 39.71 21.99 -5.20
N ALA A 34 38.84 21.27 -5.86
CA ALA A 34 37.41 21.27 -5.54
C ALA A 34 37.32 21.00 -4.04
N VAL A 35 36.80 21.97 -3.28
CA VAL A 35 36.53 21.79 -1.87
C VAL A 35 35.56 20.60 -1.79
N ALA A 36 35.99 19.52 -1.15
CA ALA A 36 35.12 18.38 -0.88
C ALA A 36 33.85 18.92 -0.19
N PRO A 37 32.65 18.55 -0.65
CA PRO A 37 31.44 19.04 -0.02
C PRO A 37 31.51 18.69 1.48
N ALA A 38 31.26 19.70 2.33
CA ALA A 38 31.30 19.53 3.77
C ALA A 38 30.35 18.37 4.16
N ALA A 39 30.86 17.43 4.96
CA ALA A 39 30.04 16.34 5.47
C ALA A 39 28.82 16.91 6.24
N PHE A 40 27.64 16.30 6.09
CA PHE A 40 26.47 16.70 6.84
C PHE A 40 26.74 16.61 8.35
N GLN A 41 26.37 17.65 9.08
CA GLN A 41 26.37 17.61 10.54
C GLN A 41 24.99 17.17 11.00
N TYR A 42 24.87 15.90 11.35
CA TYR A 42 23.61 15.35 11.84
C TYR A 42 23.37 15.71 13.31
N PRO A 43 22.11 15.92 13.71
CA PRO A 43 21.76 16.01 15.13
C PRO A 43 22.21 14.77 15.89
N ALA A 44 22.76 14.96 17.09
CA ALA A 44 23.26 13.86 17.90
C ALA A 44 22.12 12.89 18.27
N SER A 45 22.35 11.60 18.08
CA SER A 45 21.47 10.52 18.51
C SER A 45 22.11 9.81 19.71
N ALA A 46 21.55 10.00 20.91
CA ALA A 46 22.09 9.39 22.13
C ALA A 46 22.03 7.86 22.03
N ARG A 47 23.06 7.19 22.51
CA ARG A 47 23.14 5.72 22.53
C ARG A 47 23.05 5.21 23.96
N SER A 48 22.19 4.23 24.20
CA SER A 48 22.05 3.52 25.46
C SER A 48 22.77 2.18 25.44
N GLU A 49 23.05 1.63 26.63
CA GLU A 49 23.68 0.31 26.82
C GLU A 49 22.67 -0.85 26.80
N VAL A 50 21.47 -0.65 26.24
CA VAL A 50 20.44 -1.67 26.18
C VAL A 50 20.86 -2.81 25.25
N VAL A 51 20.75 -4.03 25.75
CA VAL A 51 21.08 -5.26 25.02
C VAL A 51 19.99 -6.28 25.27
N ASP A 52 19.39 -6.80 24.20
CA ASP A 52 18.48 -7.93 24.27
C ASP A 52 19.24 -9.26 24.10
N ASN A 53 18.70 -10.33 24.67
CA ASN A 53 19.22 -11.66 24.47
C ASN A 53 18.18 -12.51 23.72
N TYR A 54 18.51 -12.93 22.51
CA TYR A 54 17.69 -13.81 21.69
C TYR A 54 18.41 -15.16 21.55
N HIS A 55 17.91 -16.22 22.19
CA HIS A 55 18.46 -17.58 22.07
C HIS A 55 19.97 -17.66 22.38
N GLY A 56 20.43 -16.90 23.39
CA GLY A 56 21.85 -16.84 23.76
C GLY A 56 22.69 -15.84 22.92
N VAL A 57 22.08 -15.16 21.97
CA VAL A 57 22.74 -14.12 21.16
C VAL A 57 22.42 -12.75 21.73
N SER A 58 23.46 -12.01 22.15
CA SER A 58 23.32 -10.60 22.59
C SER A 58 23.18 -9.67 21.41
N VAL A 59 22.13 -8.88 21.39
CA VAL A 59 21.81 -7.89 20.33
C VAL A 59 21.67 -6.51 20.96
N PRO A 60 22.61 -5.57 20.71
CA PRO A 60 22.48 -4.19 21.18
C PRO A 60 21.30 -3.47 20.54
N ASP A 61 20.56 -2.71 21.35
CA ASP A 61 19.56 -1.75 20.87
C ASP A 61 19.82 -0.36 21.47
N PRO A 62 20.81 0.36 20.96
CA PRO A 62 21.26 1.62 21.51
C PRO A 62 20.21 2.74 21.41
N TYR A 63 19.19 2.55 20.60
CA TYR A 63 18.13 3.52 20.36
C TYR A 63 16.76 3.09 20.90
N ARG A 64 16.73 2.17 21.87
CA ARG A 64 15.50 1.72 22.55
C ARG A 64 14.62 2.86 23.03
N TRP A 65 15.24 3.97 23.45
CA TRP A 65 14.52 5.13 23.97
C TRP A 65 13.57 5.80 22.95
N PHE A 66 13.75 5.58 21.64
CA PHE A 66 12.79 6.02 20.61
C PHE A 66 11.44 5.31 20.69
N GLU A 67 11.36 4.16 21.36
CA GLU A 67 10.11 3.41 21.51
C GLU A 67 9.09 4.11 22.42
N ASP A 68 9.49 5.16 23.12
CA ASP A 68 8.58 6.08 23.78
C ASP A 68 8.38 7.36 22.93
N PRO A 69 7.30 7.43 22.12
CA PRO A 69 7.02 8.60 21.29
C PRO A 69 6.61 9.83 22.11
N ALA A 70 6.18 9.63 23.37
CA ALA A 70 5.80 10.71 24.28
C ALA A 70 7.00 11.29 25.06
N ALA A 71 8.17 10.66 25.02
CA ALA A 71 9.38 11.17 25.65
C ALA A 71 9.82 12.51 25.05
N GLN A 72 10.24 13.46 25.90
CA GLN A 72 10.72 14.77 25.45
C GLN A 72 11.94 14.61 24.52
N ALA A 73 12.85 13.70 24.86
CA ALA A 73 14.06 13.43 24.07
C ALA A 73 13.73 12.98 22.63
N THR A 74 12.69 12.16 22.45
CA THR A 74 12.21 11.74 21.13
C THR A 74 11.66 12.91 20.33
N ARG A 75 10.83 13.76 20.96
CA ARG A 75 10.28 14.96 20.30
C ARG A 75 11.37 15.97 19.92
N ASP A 76 12.34 16.18 20.80
CA ASP A 76 13.46 17.10 20.55
C ASP A 76 14.33 16.62 19.40
N TRP A 77 14.60 15.29 19.32
CA TRP A 77 15.34 14.69 18.22
C TRP A 77 14.58 14.83 16.89
N VAL A 78 13.27 14.54 16.87
CA VAL A 78 12.41 14.73 15.69
C VAL A 78 12.44 16.17 15.19
N SER A 79 12.30 17.14 16.12
CA SER A 79 12.40 18.57 15.81
C SER A 79 13.74 18.93 15.18
N ALA A 80 14.85 18.45 15.75
CA ALA A 80 16.18 18.70 15.24
C ALA A 80 16.42 18.08 13.85
N GLN A 81 15.93 16.87 13.61
CA GLN A 81 16.02 16.21 12.31
C GLN A 81 15.19 16.94 11.24
N ASN A 82 13.97 17.38 11.56
CA ASN A 82 13.16 18.18 10.65
C ASN A 82 13.79 19.55 10.37
N ALA A 83 14.41 20.19 11.36
CA ALA A 83 15.15 21.46 11.19
C ALA A 83 16.36 21.31 10.25
N LEU A 84 16.94 20.12 10.13
CA LEU A 84 17.98 19.81 9.14
C LEU A 84 17.40 19.51 7.76
N ALA A 85 16.38 18.62 7.70
CA ALA A 85 15.85 18.08 6.45
C ALA A 85 15.04 19.12 5.67
N GLN A 86 14.14 19.86 6.34
CA GLN A 86 13.22 20.78 5.70
C GLN A 86 13.94 21.87 4.86
N PRO A 87 14.89 22.65 5.39
CA PRO A 87 15.60 23.67 4.60
C PRO A 87 16.45 23.09 3.48
N TYR A 88 16.93 21.84 3.61
CA TYR A 88 17.60 21.15 2.53
C TYR A 88 16.67 20.87 1.38
N LEU A 89 15.49 20.30 1.65
CA LEU A 89 14.47 19.96 0.65
C LEU A 89 13.90 21.19 -0.03
N GLU A 90 13.59 22.25 0.73
CA GLU A 90 12.99 23.49 0.22
C GLU A 90 13.90 24.24 -0.78
N ARG A 91 15.21 24.08 -0.68
CA ARG A 91 16.16 24.71 -1.61
C ARG A 91 16.30 23.98 -2.95
N LEU A 92 15.73 22.78 -3.09
CA LEU A 92 15.85 22.00 -4.33
C LEU A 92 14.98 22.60 -5.44
N PRO A 93 15.54 23.03 -6.58
CA PRO A 93 14.76 23.60 -7.67
C PRO A 93 13.79 22.60 -8.27
N GLN A 94 14.12 21.30 -8.25
CA GLN A 94 13.23 20.22 -8.68
C GLN A 94 11.96 20.14 -7.82
N ARG A 95 12.10 20.34 -6.50
CA ARG A 95 10.95 20.37 -5.56
C ARG A 95 9.98 21.49 -5.90
N ALA A 96 10.50 22.68 -6.19
CA ALA A 96 9.66 23.83 -6.52
C ALA A 96 8.82 23.59 -7.79
N TRP A 97 9.44 23.05 -8.84
CA TRP A 97 8.75 22.68 -10.07
C TRP A 97 7.71 21.58 -9.81
N LEU A 98 8.10 20.50 -9.10
CA LEU A 98 7.18 19.41 -8.73
C LEU A 98 5.97 19.90 -7.96
N GLY A 99 6.15 20.77 -6.95
CA GLY A 99 5.05 21.33 -6.17
C GLY A 99 4.02 22.09 -7.04
N GLN A 100 4.50 22.86 -8.01
CA GLN A 100 3.62 23.58 -8.96
C GLN A 100 2.93 22.59 -9.93
N ARG A 101 3.70 21.66 -10.52
CA ARG A 101 3.16 20.72 -11.50
C ARG A 101 2.16 19.75 -10.88
N LEU A 102 2.44 19.27 -9.69
CA LEU A 102 1.53 18.39 -8.95
C LEU A 102 0.20 19.07 -8.62
N LYS A 103 0.20 20.35 -8.23
CA LYS A 103 -1.04 21.12 -8.04
C LYS A 103 -1.89 21.16 -9.33
N GLN A 104 -1.26 21.32 -10.49
CA GLN A 104 -1.96 21.27 -11.77
C GLN A 104 -2.49 19.86 -12.05
N LEU A 105 -1.63 18.82 -11.89
CA LEU A 105 -1.98 17.44 -12.17
C LEU A 105 -3.05 16.88 -11.22
N TRP A 106 -3.17 17.40 -9.99
CA TRP A 106 -4.23 17.04 -9.05
C TRP A 106 -5.54 17.78 -9.27
N ASN A 107 -5.53 18.88 -10.02
CA ASN A 107 -6.71 19.70 -10.29
C ASN A 107 -7.56 19.09 -11.40
N TYR A 108 -8.21 17.97 -11.10
CA TYR A 108 -9.20 17.33 -11.96
C TYR A 108 -10.26 16.62 -11.12
N GLU A 109 -11.43 16.49 -11.68
CA GLU A 109 -12.56 15.82 -11.02
C GLU A 109 -12.32 14.32 -10.88
N ARG A 110 -12.47 13.78 -9.67
CA ARG A 110 -12.28 12.36 -9.33
C ARG A 110 -13.56 11.78 -8.76
N PHE A 111 -13.86 10.54 -9.13
CA PHE A 111 -15.06 9.81 -8.69
C PHE A 111 -14.67 8.50 -8.04
N GLY A 112 -15.38 8.15 -6.95
CA GLY A 112 -15.42 6.80 -6.43
C GLY A 112 -16.48 5.96 -7.15
N VAL A 113 -16.36 4.65 -7.01
CA VAL A 113 -17.34 3.71 -7.54
C VAL A 113 -18.67 3.89 -6.80
N PRO A 114 -19.81 4.06 -7.50
CA PRO A 114 -21.12 4.18 -6.86
C PRO A 114 -21.54 2.89 -6.14
N VAL A 115 -22.11 3.06 -4.96
CA VAL A 115 -22.81 2.01 -4.20
C VAL A 115 -24.30 2.28 -4.29
N ARG A 116 -25.10 1.26 -4.66
CA ARG A 116 -26.55 1.35 -4.75
C ARG A 116 -27.19 0.68 -3.55
N GLU A 117 -27.92 1.46 -2.72
CA GLU A 117 -28.68 0.96 -1.57
C GLU A 117 -30.02 1.69 -1.42
N GLY A 118 -31.08 0.97 -1.06
CA GLY A 118 -32.42 1.53 -0.90
C GLY A 118 -32.93 2.32 -2.12
N GLY A 119 -32.49 1.94 -3.32
CA GLY A 119 -32.84 2.64 -4.57
C GLY A 119 -32.05 3.90 -4.86
N LYS A 120 -31.13 4.31 -3.99
CA LYS A 120 -30.27 5.49 -4.13
C LYS A 120 -28.84 5.11 -4.51
N TYR A 121 -28.08 6.08 -5.04
CA TYR A 121 -26.68 5.93 -5.41
C TYR A 121 -25.81 6.83 -4.52
N PHE A 122 -24.86 6.23 -3.83
CA PHE A 122 -23.91 6.90 -2.96
C PHE A 122 -22.53 6.82 -3.60
N PHE A 123 -21.80 7.93 -3.66
CA PHE A 123 -20.45 7.94 -4.27
C PHE A 123 -19.59 9.09 -3.77
N MET A 124 -18.30 8.81 -3.68
CA MET A 124 -17.30 9.83 -3.39
C MET A 124 -17.04 10.66 -4.64
N ARG A 125 -16.84 11.97 -4.46
CA ARG A 125 -16.43 12.89 -5.51
C ARG A 125 -15.47 13.91 -4.93
N ASN A 126 -14.47 14.29 -5.71
CA ASN A 126 -13.61 15.43 -5.46
C ASN A 126 -13.59 16.26 -6.73
N ASP A 127 -13.86 17.56 -6.66
CA ASP A 127 -13.95 18.44 -7.82
C ASP A 127 -12.57 18.85 -8.38
N GLY A 128 -11.49 18.42 -7.73
CA GLY A 128 -10.11 18.73 -8.09
C GLY A 128 -9.48 19.82 -7.22
N THR A 129 -10.27 20.62 -6.54
CA THR A 129 -9.82 21.73 -5.68
C THR A 129 -9.91 21.40 -4.19
N GLN A 130 -10.68 20.39 -3.82
CA GLN A 130 -10.92 19.99 -2.45
C GLN A 130 -9.75 19.16 -1.89
N ASP A 131 -9.40 19.40 -0.64
CA ASP A 131 -8.37 18.63 0.07
C ASP A 131 -8.83 17.22 0.41
N GLN A 132 -10.12 17.05 0.75
CA GLN A 132 -10.75 15.77 1.03
C GLN A 132 -11.87 15.51 0.02
N SER A 133 -12.10 14.23 -0.31
CA SER A 133 -13.25 13.84 -1.12
C SER A 133 -14.54 13.93 -0.32
N VAL A 134 -15.62 14.32 -1.00
CA VAL A 134 -16.96 14.54 -0.44
C VAL A 134 -17.87 13.38 -0.83
N LEU A 135 -18.70 12.90 0.10
CA LEU A 135 -19.71 11.89 -0.18
C LEU A 135 -21.00 12.54 -0.67
N TYR A 136 -21.49 12.07 -1.80
CA TYR A 136 -22.74 12.49 -2.44
C TYR A 136 -23.77 11.36 -2.43
N VAL A 137 -25.03 11.75 -2.56
CA VAL A 137 -26.16 10.84 -2.79
C VAL A 137 -27.03 11.37 -3.92
N ALA A 138 -27.57 10.46 -4.74
CA ALA A 138 -28.53 10.73 -5.80
C ALA A 138 -29.64 9.67 -5.82
N ASP A 139 -30.86 10.07 -6.17
CA ASP A 139 -32.00 9.15 -6.25
C ASP A 139 -32.02 8.35 -7.57
N ALA A 140 -31.28 8.79 -8.58
CA ALA A 140 -31.03 8.08 -9.85
C ALA A 140 -29.66 8.48 -10.41
N LEU A 141 -29.11 7.70 -11.35
CA LEU A 141 -27.78 7.93 -11.92
C LEU A 141 -27.64 9.27 -12.69
N ASP A 142 -28.74 9.75 -13.27
CA ASP A 142 -28.87 10.98 -14.02
C ASP A 142 -29.47 12.14 -13.18
N ALA A 143 -29.88 11.85 -11.95
CA ALA A 143 -30.41 12.88 -11.06
C ALA A 143 -29.29 13.76 -10.49
N THR A 144 -29.65 15.00 -10.14
CA THR A 144 -28.73 15.90 -9.45
C THR A 144 -28.34 15.33 -8.10
N ALA A 145 -27.06 15.04 -7.93
CA ALA A 145 -26.52 14.56 -6.67
C ALA A 145 -26.41 15.72 -5.66
N ARG A 146 -26.69 15.43 -4.40
CA ARG A 146 -26.50 16.36 -3.28
C ARG A 146 -25.39 15.89 -2.35
N VAL A 147 -24.73 16.83 -1.70
CA VAL A 147 -23.73 16.53 -0.66
C VAL A 147 -24.40 15.84 0.51
N LEU A 148 -23.82 14.73 0.95
CA LEU A 148 -24.27 14.00 2.13
C LEU A 148 -23.27 14.13 3.30
N VAL A 149 -21.97 13.99 3.06
CA VAL A 149 -20.92 14.24 4.05
C VAL A 149 -19.77 14.99 3.40
N ASP A 150 -19.46 16.17 3.92
CA ASP A 150 -18.28 16.94 3.54
C ASP A 150 -17.32 17.03 4.74
N PRO A 151 -16.12 16.42 4.67
CA PRO A 151 -15.13 16.55 5.70
C PRO A 151 -14.30 17.84 5.63
N ASN A 152 -14.33 18.54 4.47
CA ASN A 152 -13.61 19.81 4.33
C ASN A 152 -14.21 20.86 5.28
N GLY A 153 -13.37 21.69 5.86
CA GLY A 153 -13.82 22.71 6.81
C GLY A 153 -14.16 22.19 8.22
N LYS A 154 -14.05 20.90 8.49
CA LYS A 154 -14.17 20.38 9.87
C LYS A 154 -12.96 20.73 10.74
N ARG A 155 -11.83 21.01 10.11
CA ARG A 155 -10.60 21.53 10.71
C ARG A 155 -9.87 22.37 9.65
N ASP A 156 -9.21 23.45 10.08
CA ASP A 156 -8.55 24.41 9.17
C ASP A 156 -7.42 23.76 8.34
N ASP A 157 -6.76 22.73 8.87
CA ASP A 157 -5.70 21.98 8.18
C ASP A 157 -6.18 20.81 7.31
N ALA A 158 -7.51 20.60 7.23
CA ALA A 158 -8.16 19.53 6.48
C ALA A 158 -7.72 18.10 6.83
N THR A 159 -7.16 17.87 8.03
CA THR A 159 -6.67 16.55 8.45
C THR A 159 -7.77 15.61 8.94
N ILE A 160 -9.02 16.07 9.07
CA ILE A 160 -10.17 15.19 9.30
C ILE A 160 -10.62 14.59 7.96
N ALA A 161 -10.58 13.27 7.87
CA ALA A 161 -10.94 12.54 6.66
C ALA A 161 -12.17 11.65 6.87
N LEU A 162 -12.99 11.49 5.84
CA LEU A 162 -14.02 10.46 5.76
C LEU A 162 -13.34 9.14 5.40
N SER A 163 -13.12 8.29 6.41
CA SER A 163 -12.38 7.03 6.27
C SER A 163 -13.24 5.87 5.75
N GLN A 164 -14.49 5.79 6.21
CA GLN A 164 -15.45 4.74 5.81
C GLN A 164 -16.87 5.30 5.78
N TRP A 165 -17.74 4.63 5.00
CA TRP A 165 -19.15 4.96 4.94
C TRP A 165 -19.96 3.74 4.46
N VAL A 166 -21.11 3.51 5.06
CA VAL A 166 -22.00 2.38 4.77
C VAL A 166 -23.44 2.85 4.84
N PRO A 167 -24.19 2.90 3.72
CA PRO A 167 -25.62 3.18 3.73
C PRO A 167 -26.38 2.03 4.42
N SER A 168 -27.51 2.34 5.06
CA SER A 168 -28.42 1.34 5.57
C SER A 168 -29.14 0.59 4.43
N PRO A 169 -29.60 -0.64 4.64
CA PRO A 169 -30.28 -1.46 3.61
C PRO A 169 -31.49 -0.81 2.96
N ASP A 170 -32.17 0.09 3.69
CA ASP A 170 -33.30 0.88 3.18
C ASP A 170 -32.90 2.21 2.53
N GLY A 171 -31.61 2.56 2.57
CA GLY A 171 -31.06 3.80 2.04
C GLY A 171 -31.49 5.08 2.77
N ASN A 172 -32.06 4.97 3.98
CA ASN A 172 -32.57 6.10 4.74
C ASN A 172 -31.56 6.65 5.76
N LEU A 173 -30.60 5.82 6.16
CA LEU A 173 -29.51 6.17 7.07
C LEU A 173 -28.15 5.93 6.43
N LEU A 174 -27.17 6.62 6.93
CA LEU A 174 -25.75 6.45 6.61
C LEU A 174 -24.96 6.30 7.90
N ALA A 175 -24.22 5.21 8.05
CA ALA A 175 -23.10 5.15 8.98
C ALA A 175 -21.86 5.69 8.29
N TYR A 176 -21.15 6.64 8.91
CA TYR A 176 -19.90 7.17 8.36
C TYR A 176 -18.86 7.36 9.44
N ALA A 177 -17.60 7.09 9.13
CA ALA A 177 -16.49 7.18 10.04
C ALA A 177 -15.56 8.33 9.69
N LEU A 178 -15.15 9.08 10.69
CA LEU A 178 -14.12 10.11 10.58
C LEU A 178 -12.84 9.61 11.25
N SER A 179 -11.71 9.86 10.57
CA SER A 179 -10.35 9.62 11.06
C SER A 179 -9.63 10.96 11.24
N ASP A 180 -8.88 11.12 12.33
CA ASP A 180 -8.11 12.32 12.63
C ASP A 180 -6.64 12.12 12.28
N GLY A 181 -6.10 12.97 11.41
CA GLY A 181 -4.69 12.97 11.03
C GLY A 181 -4.22 11.68 10.34
N GLY A 182 -5.14 10.87 9.78
CA GLY A 182 -4.80 9.65 9.07
C GLY A 182 -4.36 8.49 9.97
N THR A 183 -4.75 8.49 11.25
CA THR A 183 -4.68 7.31 12.12
C THR A 183 -5.67 6.25 11.66
N ASP A 184 -5.47 5.01 12.08
CA ASP A 184 -6.41 3.92 11.77
C ASP A 184 -7.66 3.92 12.67
N TRP A 185 -7.70 4.76 13.69
CA TRP A 185 -8.85 4.92 14.56
C TRP A 185 -10.02 5.62 13.87
N ASN A 186 -11.22 5.07 14.05
CA ASN A 186 -12.46 5.52 13.46
C ASN A 186 -13.46 5.95 14.52
N THR A 187 -14.04 7.14 14.35
CA THR A 187 -15.21 7.60 15.09
C THR A 187 -16.42 7.52 14.18
N TRP A 188 -17.37 6.63 14.49
CA TRP A 188 -18.56 6.41 13.70
C TRP A 188 -19.68 7.37 14.10
N HIS A 189 -20.32 7.94 13.07
CA HIS A 189 -21.50 8.81 13.13
C HIS A 189 -22.61 8.20 12.30
N PHE A 190 -23.85 8.61 12.59
CA PHE A 190 -25.03 8.15 11.87
C PHE A 190 -25.83 9.35 11.39
N ARG A 191 -26.25 9.34 10.11
CA ARG A 191 -26.88 10.47 9.45
C ARG A 191 -28.17 10.05 8.74
N ARG A 192 -29.23 10.85 8.85
CA ARG A 192 -30.41 10.72 8.00
C ARG A 192 -30.08 11.16 6.59
N VAL A 193 -30.34 10.30 5.62
CA VAL A 193 -30.05 10.58 4.22
C VAL A 193 -30.97 11.68 3.66
N ALA A 194 -32.23 11.73 4.10
CA ALA A 194 -33.21 12.68 3.57
C ALA A 194 -32.83 14.14 3.77
N ASP A 195 -32.37 14.52 4.95
CA ASP A 195 -32.13 15.93 5.35
C ASP A 195 -30.67 16.20 5.75
N GLY A 196 -29.79 15.17 5.78
CA GLY A 196 -28.40 15.32 6.17
C GLY A 196 -28.17 15.57 7.66
N THR A 197 -29.18 15.32 8.52
CA THR A 197 -29.08 15.54 9.97
C THR A 197 -28.41 14.34 10.64
N ASP A 198 -27.42 14.58 11.48
CA ASP A 198 -26.79 13.55 12.29
C ASP A 198 -27.67 13.13 13.47
N LEU A 199 -27.68 11.82 13.74
CA LEU A 199 -28.23 11.27 14.97
C LEU A 199 -27.26 11.55 16.14
N PRO A 200 -27.74 11.62 17.39
CA PRO A 200 -26.91 11.92 18.54
C PRO A 200 -25.95 10.79 18.95
N VAL A 201 -25.90 9.73 18.17
CA VAL A 201 -25.11 8.52 18.44
C VAL A 201 -23.73 8.64 17.84
N ILE A 202 -22.71 8.33 18.66
CA ILE A 202 -21.31 8.27 18.25
C ILE A 202 -20.70 6.98 18.78
N LEU A 203 -20.08 6.17 17.91
CA LEU A 203 -19.33 4.97 18.32
C LEU A 203 -17.82 5.23 18.18
N LYS A 204 -17.10 4.89 19.24
CA LYS A 204 -15.64 5.04 19.35
C LYS A 204 -14.97 3.68 19.55
N PHE A 205 -13.64 3.66 19.61
CA PHE A 205 -12.82 2.46 19.79
C PHE A 205 -12.97 1.43 18.68
N SER A 206 -13.15 1.87 17.45
CA SER A 206 -13.19 1.03 16.27
C SER A 206 -11.98 1.32 15.39
N LYS A 207 -11.37 0.26 14.85
CA LYS A 207 -10.17 0.34 14.03
C LYS A 207 -10.20 -0.77 12.99
N PHE A 208 -9.79 -0.48 11.75
CA PHE A 208 -9.68 -1.39 10.59
C PHE A 208 -11.00 -1.93 10.02
N TYR A 209 -11.97 -2.32 10.84
CA TYR A 209 -13.19 -2.98 10.41
C TYR A 209 -14.31 -1.97 10.18
N THR A 210 -15.17 -2.26 9.18
CA THR A 210 -16.38 -1.49 8.91
C THR A 210 -17.54 -1.95 9.79
N VAL A 211 -18.61 -1.16 9.86
CA VAL A 211 -19.87 -1.57 10.49
C VAL A 211 -20.72 -2.39 9.51
N SER A 212 -21.59 -3.25 10.03
CA SER A 212 -22.57 -4.00 9.26
C SER A 212 -23.96 -3.79 9.82
N TRP A 213 -24.88 -3.27 9.00
CA TRP A 213 -26.25 -2.95 9.40
C TRP A 213 -27.08 -4.20 9.68
N SER A 214 -27.97 -4.11 10.68
CA SER A 214 -29.10 -5.01 10.79
C SER A 214 -30.08 -4.76 9.62
N ARG A 215 -30.83 -5.79 9.22
CA ARG A 215 -31.74 -5.71 8.07
C ARG A 215 -32.82 -4.63 8.20
N ASP A 216 -33.26 -4.40 9.41
CA ASP A 216 -34.30 -3.40 9.77
C ASP A 216 -33.72 -1.99 9.96
N SER A 217 -32.42 -1.80 9.71
CA SER A 217 -31.72 -0.53 9.91
C SER A 217 -31.76 0.02 11.33
N SER A 218 -32.12 -0.79 12.34
CA SER A 218 -32.26 -0.35 13.75
C SER A 218 -30.94 -0.28 14.49
N GLY A 219 -29.87 -0.88 13.95
CA GLY A 219 -28.56 -0.92 14.58
C GLY A 219 -27.48 -1.51 13.70
N VAL A 220 -26.26 -1.58 14.23
CA VAL A 220 -25.08 -2.07 13.53
C VAL A 220 -24.28 -3.06 14.36
N TYR A 221 -23.70 -4.05 13.69
CA TYR A 221 -22.62 -4.88 14.22
C TYR A 221 -21.30 -4.19 13.93
N TYR A 222 -20.39 -4.17 14.92
CA TYR A 222 -19.07 -3.54 14.76
C TYR A 222 -18.03 -4.16 15.69
N SER A 223 -16.78 -4.03 15.33
CA SER A 223 -15.65 -4.46 16.17
C SER A 223 -15.20 -3.31 17.05
N ARG A 224 -15.20 -3.51 18.37
CA ARG A 224 -14.84 -2.52 19.39
C ARG A 224 -13.67 -3.01 20.22
N TYR A 225 -12.64 -2.19 20.33
CA TYR A 225 -11.51 -2.43 21.21
C TYR A 225 -11.88 -2.12 22.67
N PRO A 226 -11.40 -2.93 23.64
CA PRO A 226 -11.65 -2.67 25.04
C PRO A 226 -10.82 -1.48 25.53
N LEU A 227 -11.38 -0.70 26.47
CA LEU A 227 -10.61 0.22 27.31
C LEU A 227 -10.05 -0.51 28.52
N LYS A 228 -8.82 -0.23 28.87
CA LYS A 228 -8.26 -0.65 30.17
C LYS A 228 -8.95 0.12 31.30
N PRO A 229 -9.15 -0.48 32.47
CA PRO A 229 -9.75 0.22 33.60
C PRO A 229 -8.99 1.50 33.93
N GLY A 230 -9.68 2.66 33.91
CA GLY A 230 -9.08 3.97 34.19
C GLY A 230 -8.37 4.65 33.01
N GLU A 231 -8.27 4.00 31.87
CA GLU A 231 -7.67 4.56 30.65
C GLU A 231 -8.62 5.59 30.01
N LYS A 232 -8.08 6.74 29.63
CA LYS A 232 -8.82 7.74 28.86
C LYS A 232 -8.77 7.42 27.38
N LEU A 233 -9.80 7.84 26.65
CA LEU A 233 -9.95 7.62 25.20
C LEU A 233 -8.70 8.12 24.44
N GLU A 234 -8.25 9.32 24.74
CA GLU A 234 -7.11 9.94 24.06
C GLU A 234 -5.78 9.23 24.36
N GLU A 235 -5.70 8.52 25.48
CA GLU A 235 -4.56 7.69 25.86
C GLU A 235 -4.63 6.35 25.13
N ALA A 236 -5.82 5.74 25.06
CA ALA A 236 -6.06 4.47 24.35
C ALA A 236 -5.83 4.61 22.84
N GLU A 237 -6.25 5.74 22.25
CA GLU A 237 -6.05 6.02 20.81
C GLU A 237 -4.58 6.34 20.46
N ARG A 238 -3.74 6.65 21.44
CA ARG A 238 -2.30 6.86 21.28
C ARG A 238 -1.47 5.65 21.70
N GLY A 239 -2.07 4.75 22.48
CA GLY A 239 -1.41 3.57 23.01
C GLY A 239 -1.29 2.48 21.98
N ASP A 240 -0.11 1.87 21.90
CA ASP A 240 0.17 0.75 20.98
C ASP A 240 -0.46 -0.57 21.44
N ASP A 241 -0.93 -0.64 22.69
CA ASP A 241 -1.47 -1.85 23.32
C ASP A 241 -3.01 -1.73 23.54
N ALA A 242 -3.73 -1.48 22.46
CA ALA A 242 -5.21 -1.46 22.48
C ALA A 242 -5.85 -2.85 22.67
N GLY A 243 -5.04 -3.92 22.74
CA GLY A 243 -5.52 -5.28 22.80
C GLY A 243 -6.15 -5.73 21.48
N ARG A 244 -7.20 -6.54 21.55
CA ARG A 244 -7.97 -6.98 20.39
C ARG A 244 -9.43 -6.60 20.54
N PRO A 245 -10.15 -6.34 19.43
CA PRO A 245 -11.57 -6.01 19.49
C PRO A 245 -12.43 -7.25 19.79
N ASP A 246 -13.63 -7.00 20.29
CA ASP A 246 -14.75 -7.93 20.33
C ASP A 246 -15.87 -7.44 19.41
N VAL A 247 -16.77 -8.33 18.98
CA VAL A 247 -17.93 -7.97 18.14
C VAL A 247 -19.10 -7.57 19.03
N TYR A 248 -19.63 -6.38 18.81
CA TYR A 248 -20.80 -5.83 19.49
C TYR A 248 -21.93 -5.54 18.52
N PHE A 249 -23.14 -5.52 19.03
CA PHE A 249 -24.32 -4.96 18.38
C PHE A 249 -24.73 -3.68 19.10
N HIS A 250 -24.75 -2.57 18.38
CA HIS A 250 -25.23 -1.28 18.84
C HIS A 250 -26.61 -0.98 18.25
N ARG A 251 -27.60 -0.69 19.11
CA ARG A 251 -28.90 -0.18 18.69
C ARG A 251 -28.85 1.35 18.64
N LEU A 252 -29.29 1.96 17.55
CA LEU A 252 -29.18 3.41 17.33
C LEU A 252 -29.95 4.27 18.36
N ALA A 253 -30.91 3.67 19.08
CA ALA A 253 -31.66 4.37 20.14
C ALA A 253 -30.93 4.39 21.49
N ASP A 254 -29.86 3.63 21.64
CA ASP A 254 -29.19 3.41 22.92
C ASP A 254 -27.85 4.16 23.00
N ALA A 255 -27.29 4.28 24.20
CA ALA A 255 -25.92 4.74 24.39
C ALA A 255 -24.94 3.59 24.11
N GLN A 256 -23.70 3.89 23.64
CA GLN A 256 -22.67 2.88 23.36
C GLN A 256 -22.34 2.00 24.58
N SER A 257 -22.52 2.49 25.80
CA SER A 257 -22.32 1.72 27.04
C SER A 257 -23.35 0.57 27.22
N ALA A 258 -24.47 0.63 26.52
CA ALA A 258 -25.51 -0.40 26.52
C ALA A 258 -25.34 -1.45 25.40
N ASP A 259 -24.25 -1.41 24.66
CA ASP A 259 -23.97 -2.32 23.56
C ASP A 259 -23.99 -3.78 24.00
N ARG A 260 -24.64 -4.60 23.22
CA ARG A 260 -24.70 -6.04 23.45
C ARG A 260 -23.45 -6.72 22.86
N LEU A 261 -22.67 -7.39 23.70
CA LEU A 261 -21.59 -8.27 23.25
C LEU A 261 -22.20 -9.43 22.43
N VAL A 262 -21.73 -9.57 21.19
CA VAL A 262 -22.16 -10.63 20.26
C VAL A 262 -21.16 -11.79 20.26
N TYR A 263 -19.89 -11.48 20.17
CA TYR A 263 -18.85 -12.50 20.14
C TYR A 263 -17.51 -11.97 20.71
N LYS A 264 -16.87 -12.84 21.48
CA LYS A 264 -15.55 -12.62 22.06
C LYS A 264 -14.70 -13.86 21.84
N VAL A 265 -13.48 -13.70 21.34
CA VAL A 265 -12.49 -14.79 21.28
C VAL A 265 -11.93 -15.01 22.67
N SER A 266 -12.05 -16.23 23.21
CA SER A 266 -11.56 -16.59 24.54
C SER A 266 -10.36 -17.54 24.53
N ASP A 267 -10.15 -18.26 23.43
CA ASP A 267 -9.28 -19.43 23.32
C ASP A 267 -7.95 -19.14 22.61
N HIS A 268 -7.80 -17.98 21.99
CA HIS A 268 -6.58 -17.64 21.23
C HIS A 268 -6.24 -16.15 21.31
N PRO A 269 -5.00 -15.78 21.69
CA PRO A 269 -4.64 -14.38 21.99
C PRO A 269 -4.52 -13.49 20.76
N THR A 270 -4.28 -14.04 19.57
CA THR A 270 -4.04 -13.27 18.34
C THR A 270 -5.24 -13.18 17.41
N ARG A 271 -6.27 -14.03 17.58
CA ARG A 271 -7.45 -14.03 16.71
C ARG A 271 -8.31 -12.79 16.88
N VAL A 272 -8.66 -12.17 15.76
CA VAL A 272 -9.46 -10.95 15.71
C VAL A 272 -10.81 -11.23 15.06
N PRO A 273 -11.95 -11.02 15.78
CA PRO A 273 -13.27 -11.24 15.22
C PRO A 273 -13.81 -10.01 14.50
N SER A 274 -14.60 -10.25 13.43
CA SER A 274 -15.40 -9.24 12.76
C SER A 274 -16.77 -9.79 12.39
N GLY A 275 -17.82 -8.95 12.39
CA GLY A 275 -19.18 -9.34 12.08
C GLY A 275 -19.69 -8.76 10.75
N GLN A 276 -20.28 -9.60 9.89
CA GLN A 276 -20.89 -9.19 8.62
C GLN A 276 -22.27 -9.84 8.45
N VAL A 277 -23.30 -9.02 8.22
CA VAL A 277 -24.65 -9.49 7.94
C VAL A 277 -24.81 -9.76 6.44
N THR A 278 -25.49 -10.85 6.06
CA THR A 278 -25.84 -11.13 4.65
C THR A 278 -26.79 -10.07 4.09
N GLU A 279 -26.78 -9.84 2.75
CA GLU A 279 -27.61 -8.81 2.09
C GLU A 279 -29.09 -8.93 2.42
N ASP A 280 -29.59 -10.16 2.53
CA ASP A 280 -30.99 -10.44 2.90
C ASP A 280 -31.27 -10.34 4.41
N GLY A 281 -30.24 -10.13 5.24
CA GLY A 281 -30.33 -10.00 6.69
C GLY A 281 -30.55 -11.30 7.44
N ARG A 282 -30.42 -12.45 6.79
CA ARG A 282 -30.71 -13.76 7.41
C ARG A 282 -29.65 -14.24 8.35
N TYR A 283 -28.39 -14.02 7.99
CA TYR A 283 -27.24 -14.55 8.71
C TYR A 283 -26.28 -13.44 9.13
N LEU A 284 -25.72 -13.60 10.32
CA LEU A 284 -24.50 -12.93 10.75
C LEU A 284 -23.34 -13.89 10.57
N LEU A 285 -22.36 -13.53 9.77
CA LEU A 285 -21.07 -14.20 9.65
C LEU A 285 -20.08 -13.56 10.60
N ILE A 286 -19.43 -14.35 11.43
CA ILE A 286 -18.37 -13.89 12.34
C ILE A 286 -17.06 -14.47 11.84
N GLY A 287 -16.29 -13.64 11.11
CA GLY A 287 -14.95 -13.98 10.66
C GLY A 287 -13.97 -13.91 11.82
N LEU A 288 -13.06 -14.87 11.90
CA LEU A 288 -11.99 -14.96 12.89
C LEU A 288 -10.66 -14.94 12.15
N PHE A 289 -9.92 -13.84 12.22
CA PHE A 289 -8.66 -13.67 11.51
C PHE A 289 -7.46 -13.91 12.43
N ASP A 290 -6.46 -14.64 11.93
CA ASP A 290 -5.19 -14.92 12.60
C ASP A 290 -4.06 -14.82 11.57
N GLY A 291 -3.60 -13.61 11.32
CA GLY A 291 -2.68 -13.31 10.20
C GLY A 291 -3.42 -13.21 8.85
N TYR A 292 -2.71 -13.55 7.76
CA TYR A 292 -3.16 -13.29 6.38
C TYR A 292 -3.35 -14.56 5.55
N GLU A 293 -3.05 -15.74 6.08
CA GLU A 293 -3.01 -17.01 5.34
C GLU A 293 -4.28 -17.85 5.55
N THR A 294 -4.84 -17.80 6.75
CA THR A 294 -6.00 -18.62 7.13
C THR A 294 -6.97 -17.83 7.99
N ASN A 295 -8.22 -18.24 7.98
CA ASN A 295 -9.23 -17.72 8.90
C ASN A 295 -10.24 -18.79 9.30
N GLY A 296 -10.85 -18.56 10.46
CA GLY A 296 -12.07 -19.27 10.87
C GLY A 296 -13.31 -18.45 10.58
N MET A 297 -14.47 -19.09 10.62
CA MET A 297 -15.76 -18.41 10.49
C MET A 297 -16.86 -19.13 11.24
N LEU A 298 -17.75 -18.35 11.86
CA LEU A 298 -18.99 -18.82 12.45
C LEU A 298 -20.17 -18.20 11.71
N VAL A 299 -21.34 -18.85 11.79
CA VAL A 299 -22.61 -18.35 11.23
C VAL A 299 -23.69 -18.36 12.29
N GLN A 300 -24.49 -17.28 12.36
CA GLN A 300 -25.66 -17.17 13.25
C GLN A 300 -26.90 -16.84 12.43
N ASP A 301 -27.97 -17.60 12.60
CA ASP A 301 -29.28 -17.30 11.99
C ASP A 301 -29.96 -16.17 12.76
N LEU A 302 -30.12 -15.01 12.15
CA LEU A 302 -30.69 -13.81 12.77
C LEU A 302 -32.23 -13.82 12.83
N ARG A 303 -32.90 -14.80 12.20
CA ARG A 303 -34.35 -14.97 12.28
C ARG A 303 -34.78 -15.57 13.62
N ASP A 304 -33.91 -16.28 14.27
CA ASP A 304 -34.11 -16.81 15.61
C ASP A 304 -33.30 -15.99 16.62
N PRO A 305 -33.93 -15.16 17.45
CA PRO A 305 -33.22 -14.36 18.46
C PRO A 305 -32.44 -15.18 19.51
N ALA A 306 -32.80 -16.48 19.66
CA ALA A 306 -32.15 -17.41 20.56
C ALA A 306 -31.00 -18.18 19.91
N ALA A 307 -30.84 -18.09 18.56
CA ALA A 307 -29.77 -18.79 17.85
C ALA A 307 -28.41 -18.31 18.31
N LYS A 308 -27.50 -19.26 18.54
CA LYS A 308 -26.08 -18.99 18.82
C LYS A 308 -25.29 -19.14 17.54
N ALA A 309 -24.18 -18.44 17.46
CA ALA A 309 -23.21 -18.63 16.39
C ALA A 309 -22.72 -20.09 16.36
N GLN A 310 -22.79 -20.71 15.18
CA GLN A 310 -22.39 -22.09 14.93
C GLN A 310 -21.12 -22.12 14.07
N PRO A 311 -20.25 -23.13 14.19
CA PRO A 311 -19.08 -23.30 13.34
C PRO A 311 -19.45 -23.39 11.87
N LEU A 312 -18.79 -22.59 11.02
CA LEU A 312 -18.87 -22.66 9.57
C LEU A 312 -17.54 -23.17 8.97
N PHE A 313 -16.44 -22.51 9.30
CA PHE A 313 -15.07 -22.95 8.96
C PHE A 313 -14.22 -22.89 10.22
N THR A 314 -13.68 -24.03 10.65
CA THR A 314 -12.91 -24.16 11.89
C THR A 314 -11.63 -24.97 11.75
N ALA A 315 -11.32 -25.44 10.52
CA ALA A 315 -10.12 -26.23 10.26
C ALA A 315 -8.84 -25.38 10.23
N TRP A 316 -8.94 -24.07 10.03
CA TRP A 316 -7.80 -23.14 9.89
C TRP A 316 -6.82 -23.58 8.78
N ASP A 317 -7.38 -24.10 7.69
CA ASP A 317 -6.65 -24.72 6.59
C ASP A 317 -6.55 -23.84 5.34
N ALA A 318 -7.28 -22.72 5.31
CA ALA A 318 -7.35 -21.82 4.17
C ALA A 318 -7.95 -20.46 4.53
N LEU A 319 -7.90 -19.51 3.60
CA LEU A 319 -8.74 -18.32 3.62
C LEU A 319 -10.13 -18.64 3.06
N TYR A 320 -11.17 -18.11 3.72
CA TYR A 320 -12.57 -18.13 3.30
C TYR A 320 -13.10 -16.70 3.32
N ILE A 321 -13.33 -16.12 2.16
CA ILE A 321 -13.80 -14.74 1.98
C ILE A 321 -15.23 -14.80 1.49
N PHE A 322 -16.18 -14.26 2.28
CA PHE A 322 -17.58 -14.19 1.89
C PHE A 322 -17.76 -13.21 0.73
N ILE A 323 -18.42 -13.65 -0.34
CA ILE A 323 -18.62 -12.88 -1.56
C ILE A 323 -20.11 -12.60 -1.87
N GLY A 324 -21.02 -13.13 -1.09
CA GLY A 324 -22.45 -12.93 -1.23
C GLY A 324 -23.25 -14.18 -0.91
N SER A 325 -24.60 -14.08 -0.98
CA SER A 325 -25.50 -15.17 -0.65
C SER A 325 -26.80 -15.12 -1.48
N ASN A 326 -27.46 -16.28 -1.56
CA ASN A 326 -28.81 -16.41 -2.06
C ASN A 326 -29.60 -17.30 -1.11
N GLY A 327 -30.32 -16.68 -0.18
CA GLY A 327 -31.04 -17.40 0.88
C GLY A 327 -30.09 -18.16 1.80
N ASP A 328 -30.22 -19.48 1.88
CA ASP A 328 -29.37 -20.34 2.72
C ASP A 328 -28.05 -20.72 2.06
N GLU A 329 -27.86 -20.42 0.79
CA GLU A 329 -26.63 -20.68 0.06
C GLU A 329 -25.68 -19.49 0.18
N LEU A 330 -24.55 -19.70 0.82
CA LEU A 330 -23.48 -18.72 1.04
C LEU A 330 -22.33 -18.98 0.06
N TYR A 331 -21.82 -17.94 -0.56
CA TYR A 331 -20.72 -18.03 -1.55
C TYR A 331 -19.41 -17.53 -0.96
N PHE A 332 -18.32 -18.29 -1.20
CA PHE A 332 -16.99 -17.95 -0.69
C PHE A 332 -15.93 -18.11 -1.76
N GLN A 333 -15.06 -17.12 -1.86
CA GLN A 333 -13.74 -17.31 -2.43
C GLN A 333 -12.84 -17.97 -1.39
N THR A 334 -12.06 -18.99 -1.78
CA THR A 334 -11.21 -19.72 -0.83
C THR A 334 -9.94 -20.25 -1.47
N THR A 335 -8.87 -20.36 -0.65
CA THR A 335 -7.62 -21.04 -1.02
C THR A 335 -7.65 -22.54 -0.65
N ASN A 336 -8.73 -23.06 -0.05
CA ASN A 336 -8.86 -24.45 0.34
C ASN A 336 -8.68 -25.39 -0.87
N ASN A 337 -7.62 -26.23 -0.86
CA ASN A 337 -7.19 -27.08 -1.98
C ASN A 337 -7.08 -26.33 -3.33
N ALA A 338 -6.78 -25.03 -3.27
CA ALA A 338 -6.78 -24.14 -4.44
C ALA A 338 -5.84 -22.95 -4.20
N PRO A 339 -4.52 -23.09 -4.30
CA PRO A 339 -3.57 -22.02 -3.98
C PRO A 339 -3.71 -20.77 -4.85
N ARG A 340 -4.39 -20.87 -6.01
CA ARG A 340 -4.74 -19.72 -6.87
C ARG A 340 -6.20 -19.30 -6.73
N GLY A 341 -6.89 -19.80 -5.69
CA GLY A 341 -8.27 -19.52 -5.41
C GLY A 341 -9.26 -20.40 -6.19
N ARG A 342 -10.42 -20.59 -5.58
CA ARG A 342 -11.65 -21.14 -6.18
C ARG A 342 -12.87 -20.47 -5.53
N VAL A 343 -14.04 -20.62 -6.11
CA VAL A 343 -15.30 -20.16 -5.51
C VAL A 343 -16.19 -21.35 -5.20
N ILE A 344 -16.71 -21.39 -3.98
CA ILE A 344 -17.58 -22.45 -3.48
C ILE A 344 -18.93 -21.88 -3.00
N ALA A 345 -19.97 -22.72 -3.08
CA ALA A 345 -21.25 -22.51 -2.43
C ALA A 345 -21.38 -23.47 -1.24
N VAL A 346 -21.88 -22.94 -0.12
CA VAL A 346 -22.05 -23.66 1.14
C VAL A 346 -23.47 -23.43 1.66
N ASP A 347 -24.21 -24.51 1.98
CA ASP A 347 -25.51 -24.40 2.67
C ASP A 347 -25.28 -24.05 4.15
N ALA A 348 -25.71 -22.86 4.59
CA ALA A 348 -25.57 -22.39 5.96
C ALA A 348 -26.19 -23.31 7.02
N ARG A 349 -27.21 -24.07 6.64
CA ARG A 349 -27.90 -25.05 7.53
C ARG A 349 -27.17 -26.38 7.66
N ASN A 350 -26.28 -26.69 6.69
CA ASN A 350 -25.55 -27.94 6.66
C ASN A 350 -24.18 -27.74 6.00
N PRO A 351 -23.23 -27.05 6.68
CA PRO A 351 -21.99 -26.56 6.07
C PRO A 351 -20.89 -27.62 5.93
N VAL A 352 -21.23 -28.92 5.96
CA VAL A 352 -20.22 -29.99 5.89
C VAL A 352 -19.46 -29.99 4.57
N PRO A 353 -18.13 -30.12 4.56
CA PRO A 353 -17.29 -30.00 3.36
C PRO A 353 -17.70 -30.92 2.20
N ALA A 354 -18.21 -32.13 2.49
CA ALA A 354 -18.66 -33.07 1.46
C ALA A 354 -19.87 -32.57 0.64
N ARG A 355 -20.54 -31.51 1.09
CA ARG A 355 -21.69 -30.88 0.40
C ARG A 355 -21.35 -29.55 -0.27
N TRP A 356 -20.13 -29.08 -0.13
CA TRP A 356 -19.72 -27.85 -0.82
C TRP A 356 -19.77 -28.05 -2.34
N ARG A 357 -20.33 -27.08 -3.02
CA ARG A 357 -20.40 -27.08 -4.47
C ARG A 357 -19.40 -26.07 -5.03
N THR A 358 -18.55 -26.49 -5.95
CA THR A 358 -17.64 -25.58 -6.64
C THR A 358 -18.38 -24.82 -7.73
N ILE A 359 -18.33 -23.48 -7.69
CA ILE A 359 -18.84 -22.57 -8.72
C ILE A 359 -17.71 -22.24 -9.69
N VAL A 360 -16.57 -21.77 -9.19
CA VAL A 360 -15.40 -21.49 -10.02
C VAL A 360 -14.29 -22.42 -9.59
N PRO A 361 -13.83 -23.31 -10.48
CA PRO A 361 -12.77 -24.25 -10.14
C PRO A 361 -11.42 -23.55 -10.04
N HIS A 362 -10.49 -24.16 -9.32
CA HIS A 362 -9.08 -23.78 -9.34
C HIS A 362 -8.54 -23.86 -10.76
N GLY A 363 -7.76 -22.88 -11.18
CA GLY A 363 -7.17 -22.76 -12.51
C GLY A 363 -5.74 -22.25 -12.51
N ASP A 364 -5.23 -21.97 -13.72
CA ASP A 364 -3.85 -21.50 -13.93
C ASP A 364 -3.63 -20.02 -13.57
N ILE A 365 -4.72 -19.26 -13.42
CA ILE A 365 -4.68 -17.82 -13.13
C ILE A 365 -5.23 -17.60 -11.72
N ALA A 366 -4.54 -16.82 -10.92
CA ALA A 366 -4.96 -16.53 -9.54
C ALA A 366 -6.23 -15.66 -9.52
N ILE A 367 -7.18 -16.02 -8.67
CA ILE A 367 -8.34 -15.18 -8.36
C ILE A 367 -7.86 -14.08 -7.41
N ALA A 368 -7.89 -12.83 -7.88
CA ALA A 368 -7.60 -11.66 -7.07
C ALA A 368 -8.81 -11.27 -6.20
N ASN A 369 -10.01 -11.32 -6.77
CA ASN A 369 -11.25 -11.02 -6.06
C ASN A 369 -12.45 -11.71 -6.73
N ALA A 370 -13.49 -12.01 -5.95
CA ALA A 370 -14.78 -12.45 -6.46
C ALA A 370 -15.92 -11.77 -5.69
N ILE A 371 -17.05 -11.55 -6.36
CA ILE A 371 -18.26 -10.96 -5.76
C ILE A 371 -19.51 -11.49 -6.45
N TYR A 372 -20.58 -11.69 -5.67
CA TYR A 372 -21.88 -12.10 -6.18
C TYR A 372 -22.75 -10.89 -6.51
N ILE A 373 -23.08 -10.69 -7.79
CA ILE A 373 -23.87 -9.55 -8.29
C ILE A 373 -24.89 -10.07 -9.33
N GLY A 374 -26.14 -9.66 -9.21
CA GLY A 374 -27.18 -9.92 -10.21
C GLY A 374 -27.41 -11.39 -10.54
N GLY A 375 -27.25 -12.28 -9.56
CA GLY A 375 -27.40 -13.72 -9.76
C GLY A 375 -26.16 -14.42 -10.32
N ARG A 376 -25.03 -13.70 -10.51
CA ARG A 376 -23.78 -14.22 -11.06
C ARG A 376 -22.61 -13.97 -10.12
N VAL A 377 -21.54 -14.76 -10.29
CA VAL A 377 -20.25 -14.51 -9.67
C VAL A 377 -19.36 -13.76 -10.66
N VAL A 378 -18.97 -12.55 -10.31
CA VAL A 378 -17.99 -11.74 -11.03
C VAL A 378 -16.64 -12.06 -10.43
N VAL A 379 -15.70 -12.56 -11.24
CA VAL A 379 -14.38 -12.98 -10.80
C VAL A 379 -13.32 -12.14 -11.48
N GLU A 380 -12.53 -11.44 -10.68
CA GLU A 380 -11.32 -10.76 -11.10
C GLU A 380 -10.12 -11.70 -10.92
N TYR A 381 -9.41 -11.97 -12.00
CA TYR A 381 -8.17 -12.73 -12.02
C TYR A 381 -6.97 -11.81 -12.18
N SER A 382 -5.85 -12.20 -11.56
CA SER A 382 -4.54 -11.59 -11.79
C SER A 382 -3.74 -12.41 -12.80
N ARG A 383 -3.66 -11.95 -14.05
CA ARG A 383 -2.82 -12.55 -15.08
C ARG A 383 -1.57 -11.70 -15.28
N ASP A 384 -0.42 -12.16 -14.79
CA ASP A 384 0.82 -11.39 -14.83
C ASP A 384 0.63 -9.96 -14.27
N ALA A 385 -0.01 -9.86 -13.09
CA ALA A 385 -0.31 -8.61 -12.39
C ALA A 385 -1.25 -7.63 -13.13
N ARG A 386 -2.08 -8.11 -14.06
CA ARG A 386 -3.14 -7.32 -14.73
C ARG A 386 -4.48 -8.02 -14.62
N SER A 387 -5.58 -7.25 -14.61
CA SER A 387 -6.91 -7.82 -14.43
C SER A 387 -7.43 -8.52 -15.69
N VAL A 388 -8.04 -9.69 -15.48
CA VAL A 388 -8.96 -10.35 -16.39
C VAL A 388 -10.25 -10.62 -15.61
N VAL A 389 -11.41 -10.25 -16.14
CA VAL A 389 -12.69 -10.36 -15.42
C VAL A 389 -13.61 -11.33 -16.15
N ARG A 390 -14.10 -12.35 -15.43
CA ARG A 390 -15.02 -13.36 -15.97
C ARG A 390 -16.29 -13.43 -15.14
N LEU A 391 -17.38 -13.76 -15.80
CA LEU A 391 -18.70 -13.96 -15.20
C LEU A 391 -19.02 -15.45 -15.18
N PHE A 392 -19.57 -15.91 -14.04
CA PHE A 392 -20.03 -17.30 -13.88
C PHE A 392 -21.44 -17.31 -13.35
N ASP A 393 -22.27 -18.17 -13.92
CA ASP A 393 -23.54 -18.52 -13.30
C ASP A 393 -23.29 -19.35 -12.04
N VAL A 394 -24.20 -19.29 -11.07
CA VAL A 394 -24.03 -20.03 -9.79
C VAL A 394 -23.98 -21.55 -9.94
N ASN A 395 -24.35 -22.10 -11.10
CA ASN A 395 -24.18 -23.52 -11.42
C ASN A 395 -22.77 -23.90 -11.89
N GLY A 396 -21.86 -22.91 -12.06
CA GLY A 396 -20.47 -23.10 -12.48
C GLY A 396 -20.19 -22.86 -13.97
N THR A 397 -21.22 -22.53 -14.77
CA THR A 397 -21.03 -22.22 -16.18
C THR A 397 -20.42 -20.83 -16.35
N GLN A 398 -19.31 -20.73 -17.13
CA GLN A 398 -18.78 -19.41 -17.47
C GLN A 398 -19.74 -18.70 -18.44
N ALA A 399 -20.29 -17.57 -18.00
CA ALA A 399 -21.28 -16.79 -18.73
C ALA A 399 -20.65 -15.73 -19.66
N GLY A 400 -19.36 -15.41 -19.46
CA GLY A 400 -18.66 -14.47 -20.34
C GLY A 400 -17.33 -13.97 -19.75
N GLU A 401 -16.62 -13.14 -20.53
CA GLU A 401 -15.44 -12.38 -20.11
C GLU A 401 -15.69 -10.89 -20.39
N VAL A 402 -15.45 -10.07 -19.41
CA VAL A 402 -15.64 -8.61 -19.47
C VAL A 402 -14.52 -8.00 -20.32
N LYS A 403 -14.86 -7.27 -21.36
CA LYS A 403 -13.88 -6.58 -22.21
C LYS A 403 -13.33 -5.35 -21.51
N LEU A 404 -12.06 -5.41 -21.08
CA LEU A 404 -11.34 -4.28 -20.49
C LEU A 404 -10.64 -3.42 -21.57
N PRO A 405 -10.40 -2.11 -21.29
CA PRO A 405 -9.80 -1.20 -22.29
C PRO A 405 -8.35 -1.56 -22.69
N GLY A 406 -7.57 -2.24 -21.84
CA GLY A 406 -6.17 -2.55 -22.12
C GLY A 406 -5.45 -3.28 -20.98
N ILE A 407 -4.13 -3.08 -20.88
CA ILE A 407 -3.28 -3.59 -19.80
C ILE A 407 -3.48 -2.69 -18.57
N GLY A 408 -4.39 -3.08 -17.70
CA GLY A 408 -4.75 -2.28 -16.53
C GLY A 408 -5.40 -3.11 -15.44
N THR A 409 -5.96 -2.41 -14.48
CA THR A 409 -6.60 -2.95 -13.29
C THR A 409 -8.08 -2.59 -13.28
N ALA A 410 -8.94 -3.61 -13.23
CA ALA A 410 -10.36 -3.49 -12.95
C ALA A 410 -10.58 -3.93 -11.50
N THR A 411 -11.11 -3.06 -10.64
CA THR A 411 -11.26 -3.34 -9.21
C THR A 411 -12.46 -2.61 -8.60
N ALA A 412 -12.69 -2.82 -7.30
CA ALA A 412 -13.76 -2.19 -6.53
C ALA A 412 -15.15 -2.43 -7.15
N PHE A 413 -15.43 -3.65 -7.57
CA PHE A 413 -16.74 -4.02 -8.08
C PHE A 413 -17.81 -3.80 -7.01
N GLN A 414 -18.86 -3.07 -7.37
CA GLN A 414 -20.01 -2.75 -6.53
C GLN A 414 -21.30 -3.14 -7.24
N GLY A 415 -22.23 -3.78 -6.49
CA GLY A 415 -23.52 -4.20 -6.95
C GLY A 415 -24.19 -5.06 -5.89
N THR A 416 -25.44 -5.46 -6.11
CA THR A 416 -26.20 -6.31 -5.20
C THR A 416 -26.53 -7.65 -5.85
N GLY A 417 -26.75 -8.69 -5.05
CA GLY A 417 -27.06 -10.02 -5.56
C GLY A 417 -28.32 -10.08 -6.42
N LYS A 418 -29.24 -9.14 -6.27
CA LYS A 418 -30.54 -9.11 -6.99
C LYS A 418 -30.58 -8.20 -8.22
N ASN A 419 -29.63 -7.27 -8.35
CA ASN A 419 -29.63 -6.30 -9.44
C ASN A 419 -28.47 -6.59 -10.41
N PRO A 420 -28.72 -6.72 -11.72
CA PRO A 420 -27.65 -6.96 -12.70
C PRO A 420 -26.71 -5.76 -12.93
N GLU A 421 -27.07 -4.57 -12.46
CA GLU A 421 -26.23 -3.38 -12.55
C GLU A 421 -25.07 -3.47 -11.59
N ALA A 422 -23.87 -3.32 -12.11
CA ALA A 422 -22.63 -3.23 -11.35
C ALA A 422 -21.80 -2.03 -11.80
N PHE A 423 -20.96 -1.54 -10.90
CA PHE A 423 -19.95 -0.53 -11.20
C PHE A 423 -18.58 -1.03 -10.77
N PHE A 424 -17.54 -0.61 -11.47
CA PHE A 424 -16.16 -0.87 -11.10
C PHE A 424 -15.23 0.24 -11.56
N SER A 425 -14.06 0.35 -10.99
CA SER A 425 -13.02 1.25 -11.44
C SER A 425 -12.07 0.54 -12.40
N TYR A 426 -11.59 1.27 -13.41
CA TYR A 426 -10.52 0.83 -14.30
C TYR A 426 -9.45 1.90 -14.41
N SER A 427 -8.18 1.52 -14.28
CA SER A 427 -7.04 2.41 -14.54
C SER A 427 -5.81 1.63 -15.01
N ASP A 428 -4.85 2.35 -15.60
CA ASP A 428 -3.49 1.87 -15.86
C ASP A 428 -2.48 2.99 -15.54
N TYR A 429 -1.19 2.79 -15.78
CA TYR A 429 -0.17 3.80 -15.46
C TYR A 429 -0.31 5.12 -16.24
N LEU A 430 -0.99 5.11 -17.39
CA LEU A 430 -1.16 6.24 -18.30
C LEU A 430 -2.61 6.67 -18.50
N SER A 431 -3.55 5.97 -17.86
CA SER A 431 -4.98 6.27 -17.95
C SER A 431 -5.55 6.55 -16.56
N PRO A 432 -6.10 7.75 -16.31
CA PRO A 432 -6.76 8.07 -15.05
C PRO A 432 -7.86 7.08 -14.71
N THR A 433 -8.15 6.93 -13.41
CA THR A 433 -9.19 6.02 -12.94
C THR A 433 -10.56 6.41 -13.49
N ARG A 434 -11.13 5.55 -14.33
CA ARG A 434 -12.48 5.67 -14.90
C ARG A 434 -13.44 4.83 -14.07
N ILE A 435 -14.68 5.25 -13.98
CA ILE A 435 -15.76 4.43 -13.45
C ILE A 435 -16.49 3.81 -14.62
N MET A 436 -16.56 2.48 -14.61
CA MET A 436 -17.21 1.65 -15.61
C MET A 436 -18.54 1.14 -15.06
N ARG A 437 -19.55 1.01 -15.91
CA ARG A 437 -20.83 0.37 -15.62
C ARG A 437 -20.88 -0.96 -16.36
N LEU A 438 -21.19 -2.03 -15.63
CA LEU A 438 -21.33 -3.39 -16.13
C LEU A 438 -22.78 -3.84 -15.92
N ASP A 439 -23.42 -4.33 -16.96
CA ASP A 439 -24.63 -5.16 -16.84
C ASP A 439 -24.20 -6.62 -16.85
N VAL A 440 -24.30 -7.28 -15.69
CA VAL A 440 -23.81 -8.68 -15.56
C VAL A 440 -24.72 -9.69 -16.29
N ALA A 441 -25.99 -9.34 -16.58
CA ALA A 441 -26.91 -10.22 -17.30
C ALA A 441 -26.55 -10.30 -18.79
N THR A 442 -26.20 -9.17 -19.40
CA THR A 442 -25.86 -9.05 -20.84
C THR A 442 -24.35 -9.03 -21.12
N ASN A 443 -23.52 -8.93 -20.08
CA ASN A 443 -22.07 -8.71 -20.16
C ASN A 443 -21.72 -7.44 -20.95
N SER A 444 -22.52 -6.39 -20.84
CA SER A 444 -22.32 -5.11 -21.50
C SER A 444 -21.56 -4.14 -20.58
N VAL A 445 -20.49 -3.54 -21.08
CA VAL A 445 -19.65 -2.56 -20.36
C VAL A 445 -19.70 -1.22 -21.06
N THR A 446 -19.92 -0.16 -20.26
CA THR A 446 -19.88 1.23 -20.74
C THR A 446 -19.06 2.10 -19.80
N GLU A 447 -18.43 3.14 -20.32
CA GLU A 447 -17.80 4.17 -19.47
C GLU A 447 -18.91 5.01 -18.82
N PHE A 448 -18.87 5.12 -17.48
CA PHE A 448 -19.84 5.91 -16.72
C PHE A 448 -19.30 7.27 -16.33
N ARG A 449 -18.05 7.33 -15.86
CA ARG A 449 -17.35 8.58 -15.55
C ARG A 449 -15.89 8.47 -15.98
N THR A 450 -15.45 9.45 -16.78
CA THR A 450 -14.06 9.54 -17.26
C THR A 450 -13.49 10.90 -16.88
N PRO A 451 -12.50 10.95 -15.97
CA PRO A 451 -11.91 12.22 -15.55
C PRO A 451 -11.04 12.81 -16.66
N LYS A 452 -10.89 14.15 -16.65
CA LYS A 452 -10.01 14.87 -17.57
C LYS A 452 -8.81 15.41 -16.79
N VAL A 453 -7.69 14.73 -16.90
CA VAL A 453 -6.43 15.19 -16.27
C VAL A 453 -5.74 16.17 -17.23
N PRO A 454 -5.18 17.29 -16.72
CA PRO A 454 -4.47 18.27 -17.54
C PRO A 454 -3.04 17.82 -17.89
N ALA A 455 -2.92 16.69 -18.60
CA ALA A 455 -1.66 16.09 -19.04
C ALA A 455 -1.82 15.43 -20.42
N ASP A 456 -0.73 15.38 -21.18
CA ASP A 456 -0.61 14.59 -22.39
C ASP A 456 0.11 13.28 -22.09
N PHE A 457 -0.61 12.18 -22.23
CA PHE A 457 -0.08 10.83 -22.02
C PHE A 457 0.46 10.21 -23.31
N SER A 458 0.19 10.81 -24.46
CA SER A 458 0.54 10.25 -25.78
C SER A 458 2.04 9.99 -26.00
N PRO A 459 2.99 10.76 -25.38
CA PRO A 459 4.42 10.48 -25.55
C PRO A 459 4.92 9.25 -24.79
N PHE A 460 4.09 8.69 -23.88
CA PHE A 460 4.53 7.63 -22.99
C PHE A 460 4.02 6.25 -23.42
N VAL A 461 4.67 5.21 -22.90
CA VAL A 461 4.32 3.81 -23.08
C VAL A 461 4.60 3.03 -21.81
N THR A 462 3.75 2.06 -21.50
CA THR A 462 3.99 1.03 -20.50
C THR A 462 4.27 -0.29 -21.21
N GLU A 463 5.37 -0.93 -20.87
CA GLU A 463 5.72 -2.28 -21.31
C GLU A 463 5.79 -3.22 -20.09
N GLN A 464 5.45 -4.48 -20.28
CA GLN A 464 5.66 -5.52 -19.30
C GLN A 464 6.84 -6.38 -19.73
N VAL A 465 7.80 -6.55 -18.83
CA VAL A 465 8.98 -7.37 -19.02
C VAL A 465 9.05 -8.45 -17.94
N PHE A 466 9.92 -9.44 -18.17
CA PHE A 466 10.19 -10.49 -17.18
C PHE A 466 11.69 -10.65 -17.03
N PHE A 467 12.14 -10.89 -15.82
CA PHE A 467 13.55 -11.12 -15.53
C PHE A 467 13.71 -12.32 -14.59
N PRO A 468 14.85 -13.03 -14.63
CA PRO A 468 15.15 -14.08 -13.68
C PRO A 468 15.61 -13.46 -12.36
N SER A 469 15.08 -13.96 -11.24
CA SER A 469 15.63 -13.76 -9.91
C SER A 469 16.89 -14.57 -9.72
N LYS A 470 17.55 -14.43 -8.58
CA LYS A 470 18.78 -15.13 -8.22
C LYS A 470 18.66 -16.66 -8.26
N ASP A 471 17.49 -17.20 -7.95
CA ASP A 471 17.19 -18.64 -8.02
C ASP A 471 16.60 -19.09 -9.36
N GLY A 472 16.53 -18.21 -10.36
CA GLY A 472 15.97 -18.47 -11.67
C GLY A 472 14.45 -18.24 -11.77
N THR A 473 13.77 -17.90 -10.69
CA THR A 473 12.33 -17.59 -10.69
C THR A 473 12.05 -16.42 -11.65
N ARG A 474 11.10 -16.59 -12.55
CA ARG A 474 10.69 -15.58 -13.53
C ARG A 474 9.77 -14.56 -12.85
N VAL A 475 10.24 -13.31 -12.72
CA VAL A 475 9.56 -12.21 -12.03
C VAL A 475 9.07 -11.17 -13.04
N PRO A 476 7.79 -10.72 -13.00
CA PRO A 476 7.28 -9.68 -13.89
C PRO A 476 7.66 -8.28 -13.36
N MET A 477 7.78 -7.34 -14.30
CA MET A 477 7.97 -5.93 -14.01
C MET A 477 7.29 -5.08 -15.08
N PHE A 478 6.61 -4.01 -14.66
CA PHE A 478 6.11 -2.98 -15.56
C PHE A 478 7.12 -1.84 -15.66
N ILE A 479 7.34 -1.33 -16.88
CA ILE A 479 8.23 -0.18 -17.13
C ILE A 479 7.44 0.85 -17.91
N THR A 480 7.27 2.04 -17.32
CA THR A 480 6.61 3.19 -17.95
C THR A 480 7.63 4.28 -18.27
N ARG A 481 7.68 4.68 -19.52
CA ARG A 481 8.71 5.60 -20.05
C ARG A 481 8.22 6.39 -21.26
N ARG A 482 8.98 7.40 -21.67
CA ARG A 482 8.77 8.01 -22.98
C ARG A 482 9.07 7.01 -24.10
N LYS A 483 8.27 7.05 -25.17
CA LYS A 483 8.42 6.19 -26.36
C LYS A 483 9.78 6.38 -27.05
N ASP A 484 10.24 7.62 -27.10
CA ASP A 484 11.49 8.05 -27.73
C ASP A 484 12.73 7.96 -26.82
N ALA A 485 12.58 7.48 -25.57
CA ALA A 485 13.70 7.37 -24.64
C ALA A 485 14.69 6.30 -25.07
N PRO A 486 15.98 6.66 -25.35
CA PRO A 486 17.00 5.67 -25.71
C PRO A 486 17.35 4.77 -24.53
N ARG A 487 17.75 3.54 -24.82
CA ARG A 487 18.34 2.60 -23.87
C ARG A 487 19.86 2.74 -23.87
N ASP A 488 20.36 3.81 -23.30
CA ASP A 488 21.80 4.18 -23.25
C ASP A 488 22.43 4.08 -21.85
N GLY A 489 21.64 3.67 -20.85
CA GLY A 489 22.07 3.58 -19.45
C GLY A 489 22.04 4.90 -18.68
N ASN A 490 21.58 5.99 -19.29
CA ASN A 490 21.67 7.34 -18.69
C ASN A 490 20.32 7.85 -18.14
N ARG A 491 19.21 7.10 -18.29
CA ARG A 491 17.93 7.56 -17.82
C ARG A 491 17.79 7.41 -16.30
N PRO A 492 17.29 8.43 -15.60
CA PRO A 492 16.92 8.27 -14.21
C PRO A 492 15.70 7.34 -14.11
N VAL A 493 15.85 6.29 -13.30
CA VAL A 493 14.79 5.31 -13.05
C VAL A 493 14.40 5.34 -11.59
N MET A 494 13.11 5.36 -11.29
CA MET A 494 12.54 4.97 -10.01
C MET A 494 12.04 3.54 -10.09
N LEU A 495 12.59 2.65 -9.28
CA LEU A 495 12.14 1.29 -9.11
C LEU A 495 11.33 1.17 -7.82
N TYR A 496 10.06 0.78 -7.96
CA TYR A 496 9.13 0.55 -6.87
C TYR A 496 8.90 -0.94 -6.64
N GLY A 497 8.75 -1.35 -5.39
CA GLY A 497 8.35 -2.70 -4.99
C GLY A 497 7.64 -2.72 -3.65
N TYR A 498 6.97 -3.85 -3.36
CA TYR A 498 6.31 -4.09 -2.08
C TYR A 498 6.66 -5.47 -1.52
N GLY A 499 6.21 -6.57 -2.14
CA GLY A 499 6.63 -7.95 -1.87
C GLY A 499 6.24 -8.45 -0.48
N GLY A 500 4.96 -8.48 -0.15
CA GLY A 500 4.45 -9.04 1.10
C GLY A 500 2.94 -9.00 1.23
N PHE A 501 2.41 -9.70 2.23
CA PHE A 501 1.01 -9.64 2.64
C PHE A 501 0.00 -10.00 1.55
N ASN A 502 0.42 -10.81 0.58
CA ASN A 502 -0.43 -11.18 -0.57
C ASN A 502 -0.92 -9.96 -1.39
N VAL A 503 -0.22 -8.81 -1.30
CA VAL A 503 -0.59 -7.59 -2.02
C VAL A 503 -0.09 -7.64 -3.45
N THR A 504 -1.00 -7.64 -4.42
CA THR A 504 -0.68 -7.54 -5.84
C THR A 504 -0.42 -6.09 -6.25
N LEU A 505 0.74 -5.81 -6.83
CA LEU A 505 1.04 -4.51 -7.43
C LEU A 505 0.53 -4.47 -8.88
N SER A 506 -0.72 -4.02 -9.04
CA SER A 506 -1.36 -3.88 -10.35
C SER A 506 -1.18 -2.47 -10.94
N PRO A 507 -1.24 -2.30 -12.28
CA PRO A 507 -1.16 -0.99 -12.92
C PRO A 507 -2.20 -0.02 -12.39
N ALA A 508 -1.76 1.16 -11.92
CA ALA A 508 -2.64 2.21 -11.42
C ALA A 508 -2.11 3.60 -11.80
N PHE A 509 -3.02 4.52 -12.10
CA PHE A 509 -2.69 5.90 -12.41
C PHE A 509 -2.26 6.67 -11.17
N SER A 510 -1.24 7.50 -11.32
CA SER A 510 -0.79 8.42 -10.28
C SER A 510 -0.30 9.74 -10.89
N PRO A 511 -0.84 10.91 -10.47
CA PRO A 511 -0.29 12.21 -10.82
C PRO A 511 1.19 12.39 -10.46
N ALA A 512 1.64 11.75 -9.37
CA ALA A 512 3.04 11.75 -8.98
C ALA A 512 3.94 11.10 -10.04
N ILE A 513 3.54 9.92 -10.53
CA ILE A 513 4.29 9.21 -11.56
C ILE A 513 4.28 9.99 -12.87
N GLN A 514 3.15 10.62 -13.23
CA GLN A 514 3.07 11.49 -14.41
C GLN A 514 4.09 12.65 -14.30
N SER A 515 4.20 13.31 -13.15
CA SER A 515 5.19 14.38 -12.97
C SER A 515 6.64 13.90 -13.12
N TRP A 516 6.94 12.69 -12.64
CA TRP A 516 8.25 12.05 -12.82
C TRP A 516 8.57 11.75 -14.28
N LEU A 517 7.59 11.23 -15.03
CA LEU A 517 7.72 10.95 -16.47
C LEU A 517 7.93 12.25 -17.28
N GLU A 518 7.23 13.32 -16.93
CA GLU A 518 7.40 14.65 -17.55
C GLU A 518 8.77 15.27 -17.30
N MET A 519 9.41 14.97 -16.15
CA MET A 519 10.81 15.31 -15.88
C MET A 519 11.81 14.48 -16.71
N GLY A 520 11.36 13.52 -17.50
CA GLY A 520 12.20 12.62 -18.31
C GLY A 520 12.65 11.35 -17.58
N GLY A 521 12.06 11.06 -16.43
CA GLY A 521 12.29 9.83 -15.67
C GLY A 521 11.60 8.61 -16.27
N VAL A 522 12.02 7.43 -15.82
CA VAL A 522 11.39 6.13 -16.08
C VAL A 522 10.86 5.61 -14.76
N TYR A 523 9.68 4.99 -14.78
CA TYR A 523 9.09 4.35 -13.60
C TYR A 523 8.97 2.85 -13.82
N ALA A 524 9.54 2.07 -12.90
CA ALA A 524 9.50 0.62 -12.94
C ALA A 524 8.84 0.06 -11.68
N VAL A 525 7.98 -0.95 -11.84
CA VAL A 525 7.27 -1.63 -10.74
C VAL A 525 7.54 -3.12 -10.84
N ALA A 526 8.29 -3.66 -9.88
CA ALA A 526 8.60 -5.09 -9.81
C ALA A 526 7.54 -5.84 -8.98
N ASN A 527 6.99 -6.90 -9.56
CA ASN A 527 5.96 -7.76 -8.95
C ASN A 527 6.63 -8.93 -8.22
N LEU A 528 7.02 -8.69 -6.99
CA LEU A 528 7.90 -9.56 -6.21
C LEU A 528 7.15 -10.71 -5.53
N ARG A 529 7.84 -11.82 -5.27
CA ARG A 529 7.34 -12.86 -4.37
C ARG A 529 6.94 -12.24 -3.01
N GLY A 530 6.02 -12.89 -2.30
CA GLY A 530 5.36 -12.31 -1.13
C GLY A 530 4.10 -11.50 -1.47
N GLY A 531 3.96 -11.06 -2.74
CA GLY A 531 2.72 -10.49 -3.28
C GLY A 531 1.71 -11.56 -3.71
N GLY A 532 0.57 -11.11 -4.26
CA GLY A 532 -0.56 -11.96 -4.65
C GLY A 532 -0.64 -12.28 -6.15
N GLU A 533 0.32 -11.86 -6.95
CA GLU A 533 0.25 -11.85 -8.42
C GLU A 533 -0.07 -13.22 -9.03
N TYR A 534 0.44 -14.29 -8.40
CA TYR A 534 0.24 -15.68 -8.84
C TYR A 534 -0.42 -16.56 -7.75
N GLY A 535 -1.05 -15.95 -6.74
CA GLY A 535 -1.76 -16.62 -5.66
C GLY A 535 -0.86 -17.03 -4.49
N GLU A 536 -1.36 -17.97 -3.67
CA GLU A 536 -0.77 -18.31 -2.37
C GLU A 536 0.66 -18.88 -2.47
N GLU A 537 0.96 -19.67 -3.51
CA GLU A 537 2.32 -20.20 -3.71
C GLU A 537 3.35 -19.08 -3.91
N TRP A 538 2.95 -18.00 -4.63
CA TRP A 538 3.78 -16.83 -4.83
C TRP A 538 3.96 -16.01 -3.56
N HIS A 539 2.88 -15.86 -2.78
CA HIS A 539 2.89 -15.22 -1.48
C HIS A 539 3.81 -15.95 -0.50
N LEU A 540 3.60 -17.24 -0.28
CA LEU A 540 4.37 -18.06 0.65
C LEU A 540 5.86 -18.23 0.26
N ALA A 541 6.19 -18.03 -1.03
CA ALA A 541 7.58 -18.02 -1.48
C ALA A 541 8.36 -16.76 -1.02
N GLY A 542 7.68 -15.76 -0.45
CA GLY A 542 8.27 -14.54 0.08
C GLY A 542 7.96 -14.29 1.57
N THR A 543 7.61 -15.30 2.36
CA THR A 543 7.27 -15.16 3.77
C THR A 543 8.27 -15.85 4.70
N ARG A 544 8.35 -15.42 5.95
CA ARG A 544 9.12 -16.01 7.05
C ARG A 544 10.55 -16.37 6.64
N LEU A 545 10.94 -17.65 6.72
CA LEU A 545 12.28 -18.15 6.36
C LEU A 545 12.64 -17.91 4.88
N LYS A 546 11.64 -17.65 4.02
CA LYS A 546 11.81 -17.38 2.59
C LYS A 546 11.79 -15.88 2.26
N LYS A 547 11.70 -14.99 3.25
CA LYS A 547 11.59 -13.55 3.04
C LYS A 547 12.76 -12.96 2.24
N GLN A 548 13.95 -13.54 2.30
CA GLN A 548 15.10 -13.11 1.49
C GLN A 548 14.83 -13.18 -0.01
N ASN A 549 13.95 -14.07 -0.49
CA ASN A 549 13.57 -14.14 -1.90
C ASN A 549 12.97 -12.83 -2.44
N VAL A 550 12.27 -12.08 -1.58
CA VAL A 550 11.68 -10.77 -1.93
C VAL A 550 12.77 -9.74 -2.23
N PHE A 551 13.82 -9.72 -1.41
CA PHE A 551 14.97 -8.83 -1.56
C PHE A 551 15.83 -9.24 -2.76
N ASP A 552 16.04 -10.54 -2.96
CA ASP A 552 16.74 -11.08 -4.12
C ASP A 552 16.00 -10.74 -5.43
N ASP A 553 14.67 -10.85 -5.47
CA ASP A 553 13.85 -10.44 -6.62
C ASP A 553 14.02 -8.94 -6.94
N PHE A 554 14.01 -8.09 -5.92
CA PHE A 554 14.11 -6.64 -6.08
C PHE A 554 15.51 -6.22 -6.53
N ILE A 555 16.55 -6.82 -5.97
CA ILE A 555 17.94 -6.62 -6.40
C ILE A 555 18.11 -7.07 -7.86
N ALA A 556 17.54 -8.25 -8.22
CA ALA A 556 17.59 -8.74 -9.59
C ALA A 556 16.84 -7.82 -10.58
N ALA A 557 15.72 -7.19 -10.15
CA ALA A 557 15.03 -6.17 -10.94
C ALA A 557 15.94 -4.97 -11.23
N ALA A 558 16.65 -4.49 -10.21
CA ALA A 558 17.62 -3.40 -10.35
C ALA A 558 18.76 -3.77 -11.29
N GLU A 559 19.36 -4.95 -11.13
CA GLU A 559 20.41 -5.47 -12.00
C GLU A 559 19.94 -5.66 -13.44
N PHE A 560 18.69 -6.12 -13.65
CA PHE A 560 18.07 -6.19 -14.97
C PHE A 560 17.99 -4.81 -15.63
N LEU A 561 17.49 -3.79 -14.93
CA LEU A 561 17.36 -2.43 -15.47
C LEU A 561 18.71 -1.85 -15.88
N VAL A 562 19.77 -2.14 -15.12
CA VAL A 562 21.14 -1.71 -15.45
C VAL A 562 21.69 -2.51 -16.65
N ARG A 563 21.58 -3.82 -16.64
CA ARG A 563 22.07 -4.71 -17.71
C ARG A 563 21.41 -4.41 -19.05
N GLU A 564 20.08 -4.18 -19.05
CA GLU A 564 19.31 -3.86 -20.25
C GLU A 564 19.40 -2.38 -20.65
N LYS A 565 20.29 -1.61 -20.00
CA LYS A 565 20.58 -0.20 -20.29
C LYS A 565 19.37 0.74 -20.18
N TYR A 566 18.41 0.43 -19.34
CA TYR A 566 17.39 1.41 -18.94
C TYR A 566 18.00 2.51 -18.08
N THR A 567 19.02 2.17 -17.27
CA THR A 567 19.68 3.06 -16.32
C THR A 567 21.09 2.58 -15.99
N SER A 568 21.75 3.26 -15.06
CA SER A 568 22.98 2.84 -14.38
C SER A 568 22.82 2.97 -12.86
N PRO A 569 23.68 2.37 -12.01
CA PRO A 569 23.57 2.46 -10.57
C PRO A 569 23.41 3.89 -10.04
N LYS A 570 24.19 4.83 -10.58
CA LYS A 570 24.14 6.26 -10.20
C LYS A 570 22.84 6.97 -10.61
N ARG A 571 22.04 6.37 -11.48
CA ARG A 571 20.79 6.93 -12.03
C ARG A 571 19.57 6.11 -11.61
N LEU A 572 19.72 5.11 -10.70
CA LEU A 572 18.67 4.24 -10.21
C LEU A 572 18.30 4.60 -8.77
N ALA A 573 17.08 5.02 -8.57
CA ALA A 573 16.49 5.20 -7.24
C ALA A 573 15.57 4.05 -6.90
N ILE A 574 15.52 3.69 -5.62
CA ILE A 574 14.57 2.69 -5.08
C ILE A 574 13.59 3.35 -4.12
N LEU A 575 12.36 2.93 -4.20
CA LEU A 575 11.22 3.51 -3.50
C LEU A 575 10.28 2.41 -3.00
N GLY A 576 9.85 2.50 -1.76
CA GLY A 576 8.86 1.61 -1.17
C GLY A 576 8.35 2.13 0.17
N ARG A 577 7.11 1.76 0.54
CA ARG A 577 6.45 2.22 1.77
C ARG A 577 5.96 1.02 2.58
N SER A 578 5.87 1.16 3.93
CA SER A 578 5.42 0.10 4.82
C SER A 578 6.31 -1.16 4.68
N ASN A 579 5.78 -2.33 4.35
CA ASN A 579 6.59 -3.49 3.95
C ASN A 579 7.55 -3.15 2.77
N GLY A 580 7.14 -2.28 1.84
CA GLY A 580 8.03 -1.76 0.80
C GLY A 580 9.15 -0.86 1.35
N GLY A 581 8.94 -0.21 2.49
CA GLY A 581 10.00 0.51 3.22
C GLY A 581 11.04 -0.44 3.82
N LEU A 582 10.61 -1.58 4.39
CA LEU A 582 11.50 -2.69 4.76
C LEU A 582 12.29 -3.19 3.54
N LEU A 583 11.62 -3.41 2.41
CA LEU A 583 12.25 -3.83 1.16
C LEU A 583 13.39 -2.90 0.75
N VAL A 584 13.14 -1.59 0.75
CA VAL A 584 14.16 -0.58 0.42
C VAL A 584 15.29 -0.57 1.44
N GLY A 585 14.97 -0.64 2.74
CA GLY A 585 15.99 -0.69 3.80
C GLY A 585 16.90 -1.92 3.69
N ALA A 586 16.32 -3.10 3.42
CA ALA A 586 17.06 -4.34 3.24
C ALA A 586 17.90 -4.33 1.95
N ALA A 587 17.35 -3.86 0.83
CA ALA A 587 18.09 -3.74 -0.43
C ALA A 587 19.26 -2.74 -0.32
N LEU A 588 19.04 -1.60 0.33
CA LEU A 588 20.04 -0.56 0.60
C LEU A 588 21.22 -1.10 1.43
N THR A 589 20.95 -1.88 2.47
CA THR A 589 22.01 -2.41 3.34
C THR A 589 22.74 -3.61 2.72
N GLN A 590 22.07 -4.38 1.85
CA GLN A 590 22.67 -5.51 1.15
C GLN A 590 23.49 -5.08 -0.09
N ARG A 591 23.02 -4.08 -0.85
CA ARG A 591 23.63 -3.64 -2.12
C ARG A 591 23.67 -2.11 -2.25
N PRO A 592 24.40 -1.41 -1.34
CA PRO A 592 24.53 0.05 -1.40
C PRO A 592 25.20 0.56 -2.70
N ASP A 593 25.96 -0.29 -3.38
CA ASP A 593 26.64 -0.01 -4.65
C ASP A 593 25.71 0.11 -5.85
N LEU A 594 24.50 -0.42 -5.76
CA LEU A 594 23.58 -0.58 -6.89
C LEU A 594 22.64 0.61 -7.08
N PHE A 595 22.58 1.54 -6.13
CA PHE A 595 21.57 2.60 -6.10
C PHE A 595 22.16 3.99 -6.02
N GLY A 596 21.58 4.92 -6.77
CA GLY A 596 21.91 6.35 -6.76
C GLY A 596 21.07 7.17 -5.75
N ALA A 597 19.95 6.62 -5.29
CA ALA A 597 19.13 7.19 -4.20
C ALA A 597 18.21 6.14 -3.59
N ALA A 598 17.78 6.34 -2.33
CA ALA A 598 16.83 5.46 -1.65
C ALA A 598 15.76 6.26 -0.88
N LEU A 599 14.49 5.82 -1.00
CA LEU A 599 13.33 6.38 -0.32
C LEU A 599 12.61 5.29 0.51
N PRO A 600 13.12 4.89 1.67
CA PRO A 600 12.40 4.01 2.57
C PRO A 600 11.34 4.81 3.34
N GLY A 601 10.06 4.58 3.04
CA GLY A 601 8.94 5.29 3.67
C GLY A 601 8.18 4.43 4.68
N VAL A 602 7.90 4.94 5.88
CA VAL A 602 7.11 4.30 6.95
C VAL A 602 7.44 2.80 7.11
N GLY A 603 8.72 2.45 7.05
CA GLY A 603 9.18 1.06 6.92
C GLY A 603 9.35 0.34 8.24
N VAL A 604 9.16 -0.99 8.23
CA VAL A 604 9.47 -1.87 9.37
C VAL A 604 10.97 -2.14 9.39
N MET A 605 11.75 -1.35 10.14
CA MET A 605 13.21 -1.35 10.06
C MET A 605 13.90 -2.21 11.12
N ASP A 606 13.24 -2.47 12.25
CA ASP A 606 13.70 -3.35 13.32
C ASP A 606 12.84 -4.61 13.33
N MET A 607 13.34 -5.66 12.68
CA MET A 607 12.59 -6.91 12.50
C MET A 607 12.59 -7.80 13.73
N LEU A 608 13.44 -7.50 14.72
CA LEU A 608 13.48 -8.33 15.93
C LEU A 608 12.42 -7.90 16.95
N ARG A 609 11.93 -6.67 16.85
CA ARG A 609 11.00 -6.09 17.81
C ARG A 609 9.65 -5.66 17.24
N TYR A 610 9.47 -5.73 15.92
CA TYR A 610 8.27 -5.17 15.26
C TYR A 610 6.96 -5.71 15.88
N HIS A 611 6.91 -7.00 16.21
CA HIS A 611 5.73 -7.70 16.70
C HIS A 611 5.36 -7.35 18.15
N THR A 612 6.26 -6.65 18.87
CA THR A 612 5.99 -6.13 20.20
C THR A 612 5.44 -4.71 20.18
N ALA A 613 5.44 -4.05 19.03
CA ALA A 613 5.05 -2.66 18.89
C ALA A 613 3.54 -2.42 19.09
N SER A 614 2.71 -3.34 18.61
CA SER A 614 1.26 -3.26 18.76
C SER A 614 0.59 -4.62 18.56
N ALA A 615 -0.66 -4.76 19.00
CA ALA A 615 -1.45 -5.96 18.74
C ALA A 615 -1.65 -6.22 17.25
N ASN A 616 -1.74 -5.16 16.42
CA ASN A 616 -1.81 -5.25 14.97
C ASN A 616 -0.49 -5.73 14.37
N ALA A 617 0.65 -5.23 14.83
CA ALA A 617 1.95 -5.63 14.34
C ALA A 617 2.24 -7.12 14.59
N ARG A 618 1.68 -7.70 15.66
CA ARG A 618 1.81 -9.13 15.93
C ARG A 618 1.09 -9.99 14.86
N GLN A 619 0.05 -9.49 14.20
CA GLN A 619 -0.61 -10.17 13.09
C GLN A 619 0.30 -10.36 11.87
N TRP A 620 1.36 -9.55 11.74
CA TRP A 620 2.30 -9.64 10.62
C TRP A 620 3.26 -10.83 10.74
N SER A 621 3.20 -11.58 11.85
CA SER A 621 4.04 -12.77 12.06
C SER A 621 3.78 -13.89 11.04
N SER A 622 2.61 -13.92 10.40
CA SER A 622 2.35 -14.82 9.28
C SER A 622 3.27 -14.54 8.08
N ASP A 623 3.59 -13.26 7.82
CA ASP A 623 4.49 -12.85 6.73
C ASP A 623 5.97 -12.83 7.13
N TYR A 624 6.28 -12.42 8.38
CA TYR A 624 7.66 -12.16 8.79
C TYR A 624 8.26 -13.23 9.69
N GLY A 625 7.43 -13.94 10.49
CA GLY A 625 7.90 -14.74 11.62
C GLY A 625 8.15 -13.90 12.87
N ILE A 626 8.56 -14.51 13.97
CA ILE A 626 8.79 -13.85 15.28
C ILE A 626 10.18 -14.17 15.84
N SER A 627 10.75 -13.23 16.57
CA SER A 627 12.09 -13.40 17.16
C SER A 627 12.14 -14.37 18.35
N GLU A 628 10.98 -14.78 18.88
CA GLU A 628 10.86 -15.82 19.91
C GLU A 628 11.11 -17.24 19.35
N ASP A 629 10.95 -17.46 18.04
CA ASP A 629 11.38 -18.69 17.37
C ASP A 629 12.84 -18.58 16.94
N ALA A 630 13.65 -19.60 17.21
CA ALA A 630 15.10 -19.55 17.00
C ALA A 630 15.50 -19.53 15.52
N GLU A 631 14.75 -20.20 14.64
CA GLU A 631 15.05 -20.20 13.20
C GLU A 631 14.54 -18.91 12.53
N GLU A 632 13.34 -18.46 12.92
CA GLU A 632 12.80 -17.20 12.44
C GLU A 632 13.65 -16.00 12.91
N PHE A 633 14.17 -16.03 14.17
CA PHE A 633 15.12 -15.02 14.64
C PHE A 633 16.35 -14.91 13.73
N LYS A 634 16.95 -16.04 13.32
CA LYS A 634 18.10 -16.02 12.40
C LYS A 634 17.75 -15.37 11.07
N ALA A 635 16.60 -15.73 10.51
CA ALA A 635 16.11 -15.15 9.26
C ALA A 635 15.83 -13.66 9.40
N LEU A 636 15.08 -13.24 10.43
CA LEU A 636 14.77 -11.84 10.71
C LEU A 636 16.03 -10.99 10.88
N ARG A 637 17.00 -11.47 11.68
CA ARG A 637 18.26 -10.78 11.91
C ARG A 637 19.08 -10.61 10.63
N ALA A 638 19.06 -11.59 9.74
CA ALA A 638 19.84 -11.58 8.52
C ALA A 638 19.47 -10.46 7.56
N TYR A 639 18.20 -10.02 7.56
CA TYR A 639 17.75 -8.93 6.69
C TYR A 639 17.24 -7.68 7.42
N SER A 640 17.16 -7.68 8.74
CA SER A 640 16.68 -6.53 9.52
C SER A 640 17.49 -5.28 9.20
N PRO A 641 16.90 -4.22 8.61
CA PRO A 641 17.67 -3.09 8.10
C PRO A 641 18.56 -2.43 9.14
N VAL A 642 18.03 -2.13 10.34
CA VAL A 642 18.81 -1.44 11.39
C VAL A 642 20.00 -2.26 11.88
N HIS A 643 19.88 -3.60 11.88
CA HIS A 643 20.93 -4.50 12.34
C HIS A 643 21.99 -4.86 11.28
N ASN A 644 21.78 -4.45 10.03
CA ASN A 644 22.66 -4.76 8.90
C ASN A 644 23.32 -3.52 8.27
N ILE A 645 23.23 -2.37 8.92
CA ILE A 645 24.02 -1.18 8.55
C ILE A 645 25.48 -1.47 8.89
N LYS A 646 26.36 -1.33 7.89
CA LYS A 646 27.78 -1.67 8.01
C LYS A 646 28.60 -0.41 8.26
N PRO A 647 29.45 -0.39 9.30
CA PRO A 647 30.37 0.70 9.54
C PRO A 647 31.27 0.99 8.34
N GLY A 648 31.56 2.25 8.08
CA GLY A 648 32.48 2.67 7.04
C GLY A 648 31.98 2.47 5.60
N THR A 649 30.69 2.27 5.41
CA THR A 649 30.07 2.12 4.10
C THR A 649 29.56 3.47 3.59
N CYS A 650 29.86 3.79 2.33
CA CYS A 650 29.27 4.93 1.64
C CYS A 650 27.90 4.53 1.10
N TYR A 651 26.84 4.88 1.82
CA TYR A 651 25.47 4.65 1.40
C TYR A 651 25.03 5.70 0.38
N PRO A 652 24.13 5.38 -0.55
CA PRO A 652 23.58 6.37 -1.49
C PRO A 652 22.79 7.45 -0.75
N PRO A 653 22.55 8.61 -1.36
CA PRO A 653 21.61 9.60 -0.85
C PRO A 653 20.31 8.95 -0.42
N THR A 654 19.91 9.12 0.85
CA THR A 654 18.76 8.45 1.44
C THR A 654 17.86 9.46 2.13
N LEU A 655 16.56 9.44 1.82
CA LEU A 655 15.52 10.19 2.53
C LEU A 655 14.55 9.21 3.16
N VAL A 656 14.66 9.02 4.46
CA VAL A 656 13.69 8.27 5.27
C VAL A 656 12.46 9.14 5.50
N THR A 657 11.26 8.61 5.28
CA THR A 657 10.02 9.34 5.56
C THR A 657 9.15 8.56 6.54
N THR A 658 8.57 9.26 7.52
CA THR A 658 7.63 8.69 8.49
C THR A 658 6.67 9.76 9.01
N ALA A 659 5.74 9.36 9.88
CA ALA A 659 4.81 10.27 10.54
C ALA A 659 4.74 9.96 12.03
N ASP A 660 4.64 11.00 12.87
CA ASP A 660 4.66 10.84 14.33
C ASP A 660 3.39 10.22 14.91
N ARG A 661 2.28 10.23 14.15
CA ARG A 661 1.00 9.61 14.52
C ARG A 661 0.75 8.28 13.80
N ASP A 662 1.78 7.69 13.23
CA ASP A 662 1.67 6.38 12.57
C ASP A 662 1.46 5.29 13.63
N ASP A 663 0.20 4.87 13.78
CA ASP A 663 -0.24 3.84 14.72
C ASP A 663 -0.33 2.45 14.07
N ARG A 664 0.11 2.33 12.80
CA ARG A 664 0.25 1.06 12.07
C ARG A 664 1.69 0.57 12.10
N VAL A 665 2.60 1.33 11.51
CA VAL A 665 4.04 1.09 11.60
C VAL A 665 4.65 2.22 12.45
N VAL A 666 4.81 1.93 13.72
CA VAL A 666 5.25 2.92 14.71
C VAL A 666 6.55 3.62 14.29
N PRO A 667 6.64 4.95 14.46
CA PRO A 667 7.70 5.76 13.84
C PRO A 667 9.10 5.45 14.34
N TRP A 668 9.25 4.82 15.51
CA TRP A 668 10.57 4.49 16.06
C TRP A 668 11.36 3.53 15.17
N HIS A 669 10.72 2.72 14.30
CA HIS A 669 11.42 1.95 13.27
C HIS A 669 12.27 2.85 12.37
N SER A 670 11.65 3.91 11.86
CA SER A 670 12.31 4.89 11.00
C SER A 670 13.36 5.71 11.76
N TYR A 671 13.09 6.04 13.04
CA TYR A 671 14.04 6.79 13.87
C TYR A 671 15.31 6.00 14.14
N LYS A 672 15.20 4.74 14.61
CA LYS A 672 16.35 3.85 14.84
C LYS A 672 17.18 3.70 13.56
N PHE A 673 16.52 3.44 12.44
CA PHE A 673 17.20 3.24 11.16
C PHE A 673 17.93 4.50 10.69
N ALA A 674 17.28 5.67 10.75
CA ALA A 674 17.90 6.93 10.34
C ALA A 674 19.08 7.30 11.22
N ALA A 675 18.94 7.17 12.55
CA ALA A 675 20.01 7.46 13.51
C ALA A 675 21.26 6.60 13.27
N GLU A 676 21.06 5.29 13.07
CA GLU A 676 22.18 4.37 12.82
C GLU A 676 22.80 4.60 11.44
N LEU A 677 21.98 4.85 10.40
CA LEU A 677 22.47 5.11 9.06
C LEU A 677 23.27 6.42 8.97
N GLN A 678 22.82 7.48 9.66
CA GLN A 678 23.55 8.74 9.79
C GLN A 678 24.91 8.56 10.47
N ARG A 679 24.96 7.73 11.53
CA ARG A 679 26.18 7.46 12.28
C ARG A 679 27.22 6.71 11.43
N GLU A 680 26.80 5.77 10.59
CA GLU A 680 27.68 4.89 9.83
C GLU A 680 27.98 5.40 8.42
N GLN A 681 27.38 6.50 7.97
CA GLN A 681 27.61 7.08 6.66
C GLN A 681 29.08 7.52 6.50
N ALA A 682 29.80 6.89 5.58
CA ALA A 682 31.22 7.12 5.41
C ALA A 682 31.58 8.17 4.33
N CYS A 683 30.59 8.77 3.68
CA CYS A 683 30.83 9.74 2.60
C CYS A 683 29.85 10.94 2.70
N ALA A 684 29.96 11.90 1.78
CA ALA A 684 29.19 13.15 1.80
C ALA A 684 27.73 13.00 1.30
N ASN A 685 27.28 11.80 0.98
CA ASN A 685 25.89 11.58 0.56
C ASN A 685 24.92 11.87 1.72
N PRO A 686 23.87 12.65 1.51
CA PRO A 686 22.91 12.99 2.57
C PRO A 686 22.12 11.77 3.02
N VAL A 687 21.97 11.60 4.34
CA VAL A 687 21.03 10.71 5.00
C VAL A 687 20.09 11.57 5.82
N LEU A 688 18.91 11.81 5.32
CA LEU A 688 17.92 12.68 5.94
C LEU A 688 16.70 11.87 6.40
N ILE A 689 16.03 12.37 7.41
CA ILE A 689 14.71 11.88 7.81
C ILE A 689 13.72 13.04 7.85
N ARG A 690 12.57 12.86 7.19
CA ARG A 690 11.43 13.78 7.22
C ARG A 690 10.31 13.13 8.03
N VAL A 691 9.95 13.74 9.13
CA VAL A 691 8.86 13.29 10.01
C VAL A 691 7.66 14.23 9.85
N GLU A 692 6.55 13.73 9.32
CA GLU A 692 5.31 14.49 9.27
C GLU A 692 4.62 14.45 10.63
N THR A 693 4.43 15.62 11.26
CA THR A 693 3.92 15.72 12.63
C THR A 693 2.39 15.84 12.73
N ARG A 694 1.68 15.69 11.61
CA ARG A 694 0.22 15.87 11.52
C ARG A 694 -0.47 14.71 10.80
N ALA A 695 0.21 13.59 10.56
CA ALA A 695 -0.31 12.48 9.78
C ALA A 695 0.01 11.13 10.43
N GLY A 696 -0.79 10.11 10.05
CA GLY A 696 -0.55 8.70 10.34
C GLY A 696 0.13 7.96 9.19
N HIS A 697 -0.21 6.67 8.98
CA HIS A 697 0.45 5.78 8.01
C HIS A 697 0.33 6.22 6.55
N GLY A 698 -0.59 7.10 6.23
CA GLY A 698 -0.75 7.68 4.88
C GLY A 698 -2.19 7.79 4.37
N ALA A 699 -3.14 7.11 4.99
CA ALA A 699 -4.57 7.31 4.68
C ALA A 699 -5.04 8.67 5.21
N GLY A 700 -6.05 9.29 4.55
CA GLY A 700 -6.70 10.50 5.04
C GLY A 700 -5.86 11.81 4.96
N LYS A 701 -4.66 11.78 4.39
CA LYS A 701 -3.89 13.00 4.16
C LYS A 701 -4.63 13.94 3.20
N PRO A 702 -4.74 15.25 3.50
CA PRO A 702 -5.27 16.22 2.56
C PRO A 702 -4.38 16.33 1.31
N VAL A 703 -4.97 16.75 0.19
CA VAL A 703 -4.26 16.83 -1.12
C VAL A 703 -3.01 17.71 -1.03
N TRP A 704 -3.08 18.86 -0.33
CA TRP A 704 -1.91 19.73 -0.18
C TRP A 704 -0.73 19.02 0.49
N MET A 705 -0.99 18.21 1.54
CA MET A 705 0.05 17.45 2.25
C MET A 705 0.64 16.33 1.39
N VAL A 706 -0.20 15.66 0.58
CA VAL A 706 0.24 14.65 -0.40
C VAL A 706 1.16 15.28 -1.44
N ILE A 707 0.83 16.47 -1.95
CA ILE A 707 1.64 17.22 -2.92
C ILE A 707 3.00 17.59 -2.32
N GLU A 708 3.02 18.11 -1.09
CA GLU A 708 4.27 18.46 -0.39
C GLU A 708 5.16 17.23 -0.18
N ASP A 709 4.58 16.13 0.31
CA ASP A 709 5.26 14.86 0.54
C ASP A 709 5.95 14.35 -0.74
N ILE A 710 5.22 14.35 -1.86
CA ILE A 710 5.75 13.90 -3.16
C ILE A 710 6.80 14.87 -3.69
N ALA A 711 6.56 16.18 -3.57
CA ALA A 711 7.53 17.18 -4.03
C ALA A 711 8.86 17.06 -3.27
N ASP A 712 8.82 16.80 -1.96
CA ASP A 712 9.98 16.56 -1.13
C ASP A 712 10.73 15.29 -1.58
N GLN A 713 10.03 14.18 -1.69
CA GLN A 713 10.61 12.87 -2.03
C GLN A 713 11.16 12.84 -3.46
N PHE A 714 10.36 13.25 -4.45
CA PHE A 714 10.77 13.22 -5.85
C PHE A 714 11.78 14.31 -6.18
N GLY A 715 11.69 15.47 -5.52
CA GLY A 715 12.71 16.53 -5.59
C GLY A 715 14.07 16.05 -5.08
N PHE A 716 14.09 15.36 -3.94
CA PHE A 716 15.29 14.74 -3.40
C PHE A 716 15.91 13.73 -4.36
N VAL A 717 15.11 12.80 -4.89
CA VAL A 717 15.57 11.79 -5.86
C VAL A 717 16.07 12.45 -7.14
N ALA A 718 15.31 13.38 -7.70
CA ALA A 718 15.72 14.07 -8.93
C ALA A 718 17.07 14.80 -8.78
N ASN A 719 17.28 15.47 -7.64
CA ASN A 719 18.55 16.10 -7.30
C ASN A 719 19.67 15.07 -7.15
N ALA A 720 19.46 14.00 -6.39
CA ALA A 720 20.45 12.94 -6.16
C ALA A 720 20.86 12.24 -7.46
N LEU A 721 19.92 12.03 -8.39
CA LEU A 721 20.18 11.44 -9.70
C LEU A 721 20.68 12.48 -10.74
N GLY A 722 20.92 13.72 -10.36
CA GLY A 722 21.44 14.76 -11.25
C GLY A 722 20.47 15.17 -12.37
N MET A 723 19.16 15.15 -12.10
CA MET A 723 18.14 15.65 -13.03
C MET A 723 18.04 17.18 -12.92
N PRO A 724 18.01 17.92 -14.03
CA PRO A 724 17.69 19.35 -13.97
C PRO A 724 16.21 19.54 -13.61
N ALA A 725 15.88 20.65 -12.97
CA ALA A 725 14.50 21.10 -12.95
C ALA A 725 14.07 21.45 -14.38
N PRO A 726 12.89 21.00 -14.86
CA PRO A 726 12.41 21.42 -16.16
C PRO A 726 12.30 22.95 -16.24
N ALA A 727 12.55 23.53 -17.42
CA ALA A 727 12.30 24.94 -17.66
C ALA A 727 10.80 25.21 -17.45
N GLY A 728 10.48 26.28 -16.72
CA GLY A 728 9.13 26.65 -16.36
C GLY A 728 8.26 27.09 -17.55
#